data_57d973fc44bb7fab39a60b7b856deed9
#
_entry.id   57d973fc44bb7fab39a60b7b856deed9
#
_cell.length_a   1.000
_cell.length_b   1.000
_cell.length_c   1.000
_cell.angle_alpha   90.00
_cell.angle_beta   90.00
_cell.angle_gamma   90.00
#
_symmetry.space_group_name_H-M   'P 1'
#
loop_
_entity.id
_entity.type
_entity.pdbx_description
1 polymer ?
#
loop_
_entity_poly.entity_id
_entity_poly.type
_entity_poly.pdbx_seq_one_letter_code
_entity_poly.pdbx_strand_id
1 'polypeptide(L)'
;MKKYFLFILTTLSLTACYTTKNLPEDEVLYRGIKKLDYDAQLKRDSIQGQGVITALADAYNTVEGLLTGDANALKTEEADKGLIKDSLKKADKQDALNYETAKEEIKAALAYSPNGAIMGSSYYTHPFPVRLWIYNKYVNSTTNFGRWMMNHFAATPVFVSSVNPKVRSTVAHNTLRNYGYFRNKVTYDTIPMSNPRKAKISYHVKPGPVFHLDTIKYLPFYPQADSIIKATMNQSLLKQGKPFNVQDLDAERKRLQKEFRNNGYFYYRPEYISFRADTVMIPQKVQIQVRPLPETPAQAKHPYYIGNTRINIYKYNKFQLTDSITFRGQTYAYSNTEDRPPLRLRAILPNLFLKKGDLYQQTNQDVTQQKLADMDIFSSMRVSFVQRDSTLNNDTLDVVISGMLDKPYDAEFIGKITNKSNNYVGPGISFGMRKRNAFRGAETLGLNVWGSYEWQTGAHVEGRNSLINSYEYGATASLSYPKLMMFGLEKKRWRRLISSTNFQLDAKWVNRANYFGRVSFGASINYTLQKGKNIKHEFSPFSLSYDLLLNSTERFDSIITANPALYISMRDQFVPSMEYTFTWTKEKEKHLQTLKVNLKEAGNVTSGIYAICGQGFKKPEKELFGVPFAQFVKLSAQYTHRFTLTPRSCIGTRLFAGVVYSYGNASTAPYNDLFSIGGANSIRAFSIRSIGPGSYHPERSSYSYIDQTGDFKLEANLEYRFPIIANLYGAAFVDAGNVWLIKENSNQPGGQLKMSEFGKTIALGTGVGLRYDLDFLVLRFDLGIGIHAPYDTGKTGYYNMTSFGKSLGYHFAIGYPF
;
A
#
# COMPACT_ATOMS: atom_id res chain seq x y z
N MET A 1 -2.34 8.88 -47.75
CA MET A 1 -2.81 8.84 -46.35
C MET A 1 -3.37 10.17 -45.85
N LYS A 2 -2.72 11.34 -46.01
CA LYS A 2 -3.28 12.64 -45.56
C LYS A 2 -4.64 13.00 -46.14
N LYS A 3 -4.93 12.72 -47.42
CA LYS A 3 -6.22 13.01 -48.07
C LYS A 3 -7.37 12.14 -47.55
N TYR A 4 -7.13 10.87 -47.21
CA TYR A 4 -8.12 9.98 -46.62
C TYR A 4 -8.37 10.32 -45.15
N PHE A 5 -7.38 10.78 -44.42
CA PHE A 5 -7.52 11.24 -43.04
C PHE A 5 -8.35 12.53 -42.95
N LEU A 6 -8.15 13.46 -43.90
CA LEU A 6 -8.93 14.69 -44.00
C LEU A 6 -10.39 14.39 -44.42
N PHE A 7 -10.60 13.43 -45.32
CA PHE A 7 -11.94 13.00 -45.76
C PHE A 7 -12.70 12.30 -44.64
N ILE A 8 -12.03 11.47 -43.86
CA ILE A 8 -12.60 10.84 -42.64
C ILE A 8 -12.91 11.91 -41.57
N LEU A 9 -12.06 12.92 -41.40
CA LEU A 9 -12.27 14.01 -40.45
C LEU A 9 -13.46 14.91 -40.87
N THR A 10 -13.63 15.19 -42.18
CA THR A 10 -14.74 15.98 -42.70
C THR A 10 -16.07 15.23 -42.69
N THR A 11 -16.08 13.93 -42.99
CA THR A 11 -17.28 13.08 -42.85
C THR A 11 -17.68 12.88 -41.37
N LEU A 12 -16.75 12.81 -40.46
CA LEU A 12 -17.01 12.78 -39.00
C LEU A 12 -17.59 14.11 -38.48
N SER A 13 -17.20 15.26 -39.05
CA SER A 13 -17.73 16.55 -38.62
C SER A 13 -19.17 16.82 -39.12
N LEU A 14 -19.59 16.25 -40.25
CA LEU A 14 -20.95 16.34 -40.78
C LEU A 14 -21.97 15.48 -40.01
N THR A 15 -21.51 14.48 -39.27
CA THR A 15 -22.39 13.59 -38.46
C THR A 15 -22.64 14.10 -37.03
N ALA A 16 -22.03 15.22 -36.62
CA ALA A 16 -22.20 15.79 -35.27
C ALA A 16 -23.64 16.27 -34.97
N CYS A 17 -24.51 16.49 -36.01
CA CYS A 17 -25.91 16.89 -35.86
C CYS A 17 -26.82 15.75 -35.38
N TYR A 18 -26.43 14.49 -35.48
CA TYR A 18 -27.31 13.35 -35.18
C TYR A 18 -27.41 12.94 -33.70
N THR A 19 -26.68 13.56 -32.77
CA THR A 19 -26.71 13.18 -31.36
C THR A 19 -27.96 13.62 -30.60
N THR A 20 -28.84 14.42 -31.21
CA THR A 20 -30.06 14.95 -30.57
C THR A 20 -31.35 14.64 -31.32
N LYS A 21 -31.31 13.85 -32.41
CA LYS A 21 -32.44 13.62 -33.29
C LYS A 21 -33.62 12.87 -32.64
N ASN A 22 -33.29 11.83 -31.85
CA ASN A 22 -34.27 10.92 -31.24
C ASN A 22 -34.35 11.12 -29.72
N LEU A 23 -34.08 12.33 -29.22
CA LEU A 23 -34.27 12.65 -27.81
C LEU A 23 -35.73 13.09 -27.56
N PRO A 24 -36.31 12.81 -26.38
CA PRO A 24 -37.61 13.37 -25.97
C PRO A 24 -37.63 14.89 -26.09
N GLU A 25 -38.80 15.47 -26.46
CA GLU A 25 -38.91 16.90 -26.78
C GLU A 25 -38.58 17.82 -25.61
N ASP A 26 -38.92 17.41 -24.40
CA ASP A 26 -38.73 18.19 -23.18
C ASP A 26 -37.36 17.99 -22.51
N GLU A 27 -36.46 17.18 -23.09
CA GLU A 27 -35.19 16.82 -22.45
C GLU A 27 -33.99 17.50 -23.11
N VAL A 28 -33.08 17.99 -22.28
CA VAL A 28 -31.85 18.65 -22.69
C VAL A 28 -30.65 17.74 -22.36
N LEU A 29 -29.85 17.44 -23.41
CA LEU A 29 -28.67 16.58 -23.28
C LEU A 29 -27.57 17.28 -22.47
N TYR A 30 -27.12 16.62 -21.42
CA TYR A 30 -26.04 17.11 -20.60
C TYR A 30 -24.67 16.91 -21.25
N ARG A 31 -23.89 18.00 -21.36
CA ARG A 31 -22.55 18.02 -21.99
C ARG A 31 -21.41 18.32 -21.03
N GLY A 32 -21.66 18.09 -19.74
CA GLY A 32 -20.64 18.24 -18.70
C GLY A 32 -20.71 19.55 -17.91
N ILE A 33 -19.80 19.70 -17.01
CA ILE A 33 -19.63 20.91 -16.22
C ILE A 33 -18.88 21.96 -17.07
N LYS A 34 -19.38 23.18 -17.14
CA LYS A 34 -18.68 24.30 -17.78
C LYS A 34 -17.65 24.90 -16.87
N LYS A 35 -18.06 25.21 -15.61
CA LYS A 35 -17.20 25.80 -14.59
C LYS A 35 -17.66 25.36 -13.21
N LEU A 36 -16.70 25.12 -12.34
CA LEU A 36 -16.91 25.00 -10.91
C LEU A 36 -16.16 26.16 -10.26
N ASP A 37 -16.90 27.16 -9.84
CA ASP A 37 -16.38 28.42 -9.32
C ASP A 37 -16.37 28.39 -7.80
N TYR A 38 -15.23 28.68 -7.21
CA TYR A 38 -15.06 28.86 -5.77
C TYR A 38 -14.76 30.32 -5.49
N ASP A 39 -15.49 30.93 -4.57
CA ASP A 39 -15.26 32.32 -4.19
C ASP A 39 -13.86 32.49 -3.61
N ALA A 40 -13.08 33.41 -4.19
CA ALA A 40 -11.68 33.68 -3.84
C ALA A 40 -11.53 34.48 -2.53
N GLN A 41 -12.63 34.91 -1.89
CA GLN A 41 -12.64 35.79 -0.74
C GLN A 41 -12.03 35.14 0.53
N LEU A 42 -12.00 33.82 0.62
CA LEU A 42 -11.45 33.07 1.75
C LEU A 42 -9.95 33.28 2.02
N LYS A 43 -9.18 33.64 1.00
CA LYS A 43 -7.73 33.94 1.20
C LYS A 43 -7.49 35.31 1.83
N ARG A 44 -8.40 36.26 1.69
CA ARG A 44 -8.24 37.62 2.21
C ARG A 44 -8.70 37.75 3.67
N ASP A 45 -9.79 37.05 4.03
CA ASP A 45 -10.37 37.16 5.38
C ASP A 45 -9.52 36.41 6.42
N SER A 46 -8.83 35.33 6.05
CA SER A 46 -7.88 34.65 6.93
C SER A 46 -6.64 35.52 7.20
N ILE A 47 -6.16 36.27 6.19
CA ILE A 47 -4.97 37.15 6.32
C ILE A 47 -5.32 38.41 7.14
N GLN A 48 -6.51 38.96 6.98
CA GLN A 48 -6.95 40.15 7.77
C GLN A 48 -7.32 39.77 9.22
N GLY A 49 -7.94 38.60 9.43
CA GLY A 49 -8.19 38.06 10.77
C GLY A 49 -6.89 37.78 11.56
N GLN A 50 -5.86 37.26 10.88
CA GLN A 50 -4.54 37.05 11.46
C GLN A 50 -3.87 38.37 11.88
N GLY A 51 -3.94 39.42 11.04
CA GLY A 51 -3.37 40.73 11.35
C GLY A 51 -4.02 41.36 12.59
N VAL A 52 -5.33 41.21 12.77
CA VAL A 52 -6.06 41.75 13.94
C VAL A 52 -5.76 40.97 15.21
N ILE A 53 -5.67 39.65 15.14
CA ILE A 53 -5.33 38.79 16.31
C ILE A 53 -3.89 39.00 16.73
N THR A 54 -2.94 39.15 15.80
CA THR A 54 -1.54 39.45 16.10
C THR A 54 -1.42 40.84 16.70
N ALA A 55 -2.10 41.85 16.15
CA ALA A 55 -2.11 43.19 16.67
C ALA A 55 -2.77 43.31 18.06
N LEU A 56 -3.82 42.54 18.33
CA LEU A 56 -4.47 42.43 19.65
C LEU A 56 -3.58 41.71 20.67
N ALA A 57 -2.89 40.67 20.29
CA ALA A 57 -1.93 39.94 21.12
C ALA A 57 -0.71 40.82 21.45
N ASP A 58 -0.18 41.55 20.47
CA ASP A 58 0.92 42.51 20.66
C ASP A 58 0.51 43.71 21.54
N ALA A 59 -0.71 44.20 21.38
CA ALA A 59 -1.26 45.29 22.22
C ALA A 59 -1.50 44.81 23.67
N TYR A 60 -2.02 43.61 23.88
CA TYR A 60 -2.23 43.01 25.20
C TYR A 60 -0.90 42.80 25.94
N ASN A 61 0.09 42.23 25.27
CA ASN A 61 1.40 41.97 25.82
C ASN A 61 2.18 43.27 26.13
N THR A 62 1.99 44.29 25.30
CA THR A 62 2.61 45.63 25.55
C THR A 62 2.03 46.27 26.79
N VAL A 63 0.73 46.12 27.05
CA VAL A 63 0.05 46.64 28.24
C VAL A 63 0.47 45.87 29.50
N GLU A 64 0.59 44.55 29.40
CA GLU A 64 0.97 43.70 30.55
C GLU A 64 2.44 43.87 30.93
N GLY A 65 3.35 44.04 29.95
CA GLY A 65 4.79 44.33 30.20
C GLY A 65 5.01 45.72 30.82
N LEU A 66 4.14 46.70 30.54
CA LEU A 66 4.18 48.00 31.13
C LEU A 66 3.67 48.05 32.60
N LEU A 67 2.82 47.07 32.97
CA LEU A 67 2.22 46.98 34.31
C LEU A 67 3.04 46.17 35.32
N THR A 68 3.87 45.23 34.88
CA THR A 68 4.54 44.27 35.76
C THR A 68 6.04 44.53 36.02
N GLY A 69 6.74 45.28 35.20
CA GLY A 69 8.11 45.75 35.46
C GLY A 69 9.19 44.69 35.66
N ASP A 70 8.95 43.45 35.27
CA ASP A 70 9.78 42.30 35.59
C ASP A 70 10.59 41.79 34.37
N ALA A 71 11.94 41.92 34.46
CA ALA A 71 12.88 41.55 33.41
C ALA A 71 12.95 40.01 33.13
N ASN A 72 12.45 39.17 34.04
CA ASN A 72 12.35 37.74 33.84
C ASN A 72 11.10 37.32 33.04
N ALA A 73 10.07 38.14 32.99
CA ALA A 73 8.88 37.96 32.17
C ALA A 73 9.21 37.97 30.67
N LEU A 74 10.22 38.73 30.23
CA LEU A 74 10.63 38.83 28.83
C LEU A 74 11.19 37.53 28.24
N LYS A 75 11.87 36.68 29.03
CA LYS A 75 12.38 35.37 28.58
C LYS A 75 11.30 34.29 28.51
N THR A 76 10.33 34.31 29.39
CA THR A 76 9.15 33.46 29.35
C THR A 76 8.22 33.88 28.19
N GLU A 77 8.15 35.16 27.92
CA GLU A 77 7.35 35.78 26.85
C GLU A 77 7.84 35.44 25.44
N GLU A 78 9.16 35.34 25.19
CA GLU A 78 9.68 34.83 23.88
C GLU A 78 9.39 33.37 23.65
N ALA A 79 9.42 32.54 24.71
CA ALA A 79 9.04 31.14 24.63
C ALA A 79 7.51 30.95 24.38
N ASP A 80 6.69 31.76 25.04
CA ASP A 80 5.22 31.74 24.83
C ASP A 80 4.84 32.34 23.48
N LYS A 81 5.51 33.41 23.01
CA LYS A 81 5.33 33.93 21.63
C LYS A 81 5.71 32.88 20.57
N GLY A 82 6.74 32.09 20.79
CA GLY A 82 7.12 30.98 19.96
C GLY A 82 6.04 29.88 19.93
N LEU A 83 5.51 29.51 21.08
CA LEU A 83 4.44 28.52 21.22
C LEU A 83 3.10 28.98 20.61
N ILE A 84 2.76 30.26 20.77
CA ILE A 84 1.56 30.87 20.16
C ILE A 84 1.70 30.94 18.65
N LYS A 85 2.86 31.34 18.12
CA LYS A 85 3.15 31.41 16.69
C LYS A 85 3.12 30.01 16.04
N ASP A 86 3.62 28.98 16.71
CA ASP A 86 3.57 27.60 16.25
C ASP A 86 2.16 27.00 16.35
N SER A 87 1.38 27.36 17.36
CA SER A 87 -0.03 26.93 17.47
C SER A 87 -0.92 27.58 16.42
N LEU A 88 -0.72 28.86 16.10
CA LEU A 88 -1.40 29.57 15.00
C LEU A 88 -1.05 28.96 13.64
N LYS A 89 0.22 28.74 13.34
CA LYS A 89 0.65 28.03 12.12
C LYS A 89 0.04 26.62 12.01
N LYS A 90 -0.19 25.96 13.12
CA LYS A 90 -0.77 24.62 13.17
C LYS A 90 -2.28 24.67 12.95
N ALA A 91 -2.98 25.68 13.44
CA ALA A 91 -4.40 25.94 13.19
C ALA A 91 -4.64 26.26 11.71
N ASP A 92 -3.89 27.17 11.12
CA ASP A 92 -3.97 27.51 9.69
C ASP A 92 -3.77 26.31 8.77
N LYS A 93 -2.84 25.45 9.15
CA LYS A 93 -2.58 24.20 8.42
C LYS A 93 -3.74 23.20 8.51
N GLN A 94 -4.43 23.19 9.66
CA GLN A 94 -5.59 22.33 9.87
C GLN A 94 -6.80 22.84 9.09
N ASP A 95 -7.03 24.14 9.06
CA ASP A 95 -8.08 24.78 8.29
C ASP A 95 -7.90 24.58 6.78
N ALA A 96 -6.67 24.74 6.30
CA ALA A 96 -6.33 24.48 4.91
C ALA A 96 -6.59 23.01 4.53
N LEU A 97 -6.26 22.05 5.41
CA LEU A 97 -6.54 20.64 5.18
C LEU A 97 -8.05 20.35 5.15
N ASN A 98 -8.79 20.90 6.13
CA ASN A 98 -10.24 20.76 6.22
C ASN A 98 -10.92 21.30 4.97
N TYR A 99 -10.46 22.47 4.48
CA TYR A 99 -10.97 23.09 3.26
C TYR A 99 -10.68 22.26 2.00
N GLU A 100 -9.43 21.81 1.79
CA GLU A 100 -9.08 21.02 0.62
C GLU A 100 -9.81 19.67 0.60
N THR A 101 -10.02 19.04 1.76
CA THR A 101 -10.81 17.81 1.87
C THR A 101 -12.28 18.07 1.51
N ALA A 102 -12.90 19.11 2.08
CA ALA A 102 -14.25 19.52 1.76
C ALA A 102 -14.41 19.81 0.26
N LYS A 103 -13.47 20.53 -0.34
CA LYS A 103 -13.46 20.90 -1.77
C LYS A 103 -13.40 19.66 -2.68
N GLU A 104 -12.60 18.66 -2.37
CA GLU A 104 -12.55 17.42 -3.16
C GLU A 104 -13.86 16.60 -3.02
N GLU A 105 -14.46 16.53 -1.81
CA GLU A 105 -15.77 15.89 -1.65
C GLU A 105 -16.88 16.62 -2.39
N ILE A 106 -16.86 17.95 -2.39
CA ILE A 106 -17.81 18.75 -3.18
C ILE A 106 -17.63 18.51 -4.66
N LYS A 107 -16.40 18.49 -5.17
CA LYS A 107 -16.14 18.14 -6.56
C LYS A 107 -16.68 16.76 -6.92
N ALA A 108 -16.51 15.79 -6.04
CA ALA A 108 -17.06 14.44 -6.23
C ALA A 108 -18.60 14.45 -6.21
N ALA A 109 -19.23 15.18 -5.29
CA ALA A 109 -20.69 15.31 -5.20
C ALA A 109 -21.32 16.00 -6.43
N LEU A 110 -20.64 17.00 -6.97
CA LEU A 110 -21.09 17.76 -8.15
C LEU A 110 -20.72 17.05 -9.47
N ALA A 111 -19.73 16.16 -9.46
CA ALA A 111 -19.26 15.46 -10.65
C ALA A 111 -20.34 14.54 -11.24
N TYR A 112 -20.50 14.61 -12.56
CA TYR A 112 -21.28 13.65 -13.34
C TYR A 112 -20.71 13.56 -14.76
N SER A 113 -20.44 12.35 -15.21
CA SER A 113 -19.83 12.13 -16.51
C SER A 113 -20.88 12.19 -17.63
N PRO A 114 -20.74 13.10 -18.61
CA PRO A 114 -21.63 13.15 -19.77
C PRO A 114 -21.34 12.02 -20.76
N ASN A 115 -22.25 11.82 -21.72
CA ASN A 115 -21.98 10.91 -22.83
C ASN A 115 -20.71 11.32 -23.60
N GLY A 116 -19.83 10.38 -23.85
CA GLY A 116 -18.53 10.61 -24.50
C GLY A 116 -17.50 11.34 -23.64
N ALA A 117 -17.61 11.22 -22.31
CA ALA A 117 -16.61 11.73 -21.39
C ALA A 117 -15.22 11.15 -21.67
N ILE A 118 -14.20 11.99 -21.71
CA ILE A 118 -12.80 11.56 -21.86
C ILE A 118 -12.33 11.03 -20.51
N MET A 119 -11.98 9.74 -20.45
CA MET A 119 -11.54 9.06 -19.21
C MET A 119 -12.47 9.27 -18.00
N GLY A 120 -13.80 9.36 -18.24
CA GLY A 120 -14.78 9.61 -17.18
C GLY A 120 -14.86 11.05 -16.67
N SER A 121 -14.22 12.02 -17.33
CA SER A 121 -14.22 13.42 -16.91
C SER A 121 -15.62 14.02 -16.95
N SER A 122 -15.97 14.81 -15.92
CA SER A 122 -17.19 15.62 -15.92
C SER A 122 -17.08 16.91 -16.74
N TYR A 123 -15.88 17.28 -17.20
CA TYR A 123 -15.60 18.56 -17.91
C TYR A 123 -15.32 18.39 -19.39
N TYR A 124 -14.66 17.30 -19.75
CA TYR A 124 -14.14 17.08 -21.10
C TYR A 124 -14.86 15.92 -21.80
N THR A 125 -15.31 16.18 -23.01
CA THR A 125 -16.02 15.19 -23.85
C THR A 125 -15.37 15.08 -25.21
N HIS A 126 -15.41 13.89 -25.79
CA HIS A 126 -15.05 13.72 -27.17
C HIS A 126 -15.98 14.55 -28.05
N PRO A 127 -15.48 15.15 -29.17
CA PRO A 127 -16.30 15.87 -30.14
C PRO A 127 -17.43 14.98 -30.68
N PHE A 128 -17.13 13.72 -30.93
CA PHE A 128 -18.06 12.72 -31.44
C PHE A 128 -18.23 11.54 -30.44
N PRO A 129 -19.33 11.52 -29.63
CA PRO A 129 -19.62 10.45 -28.71
C PRO A 129 -20.23 9.24 -29.45
N VAL A 130 -19.39 8.34 -29.96
CA VAL A 130 -19.77 7.16 -30.77
C VAL A 130 -20.91 6.37 -30.17
N ARG A 131 -20.84 6.06 -28.89
CA ARG A 131 -21.85 5.24 -28.19
C ARG A 131 -23.23 5.91 -28.14
N LEU A 132 -23.27 7.24 -28.00
CA LEU A 132 -24.51 8.01 -28.06
C LEU A 132 -25.02 8.12 -29.51
N TRP A 133 -24.13 8.23 -30.48
CA TRP A 133 -24.50 8.18 -31.90
C TRP A 133 -25.13 6.83 -32.27
N ILE A 134 -24.59 5.72 -31.81
CA ILE A 134 -25.18 4.38 -31.99
C ILE A 134 -26.61 4.34 -31.40
N TYR A 135 -26.77 4.86 -30.16
CA TYR A 135 -28.10 5.00 -29.56
C TYR A 135 -29.07 5.71 -30.49
N ASN A 136 -28.74 6.92 -30.90
CA ASN A 136 -29.62 7.74 -31.74
C ASN A 136 -29.92 7.12 -33.14
N LYS A 137 -28.97 6.31 -33.65
CA LYS A 137 -29.16 5.64 -34.93
C LYS A 137 -30.07 4.42 -34.82
N TYR A 138 -29.99 3.68 -33.77
CA TYR A 138 -30.60 2.35 -33.65
C TYR A 138 -31.70 2.24 -32.60
N VAL A 139 -32.04 3.28 -31.86
CA VAL A 139 -33.04 3.25 -30.77
C VAL A 139 -34.43 2.78 -31.28
N ASN A 140 -34.79 3.15 -32.53
CA ASN A 140 -36.04 2.77 -33.14
C ASN A 140 -35.88 1.61 -34.18
N SER A 141 -34.73 0.89 -34.15
CA SER A 141 -34.48 -0.17 -35.15
C SER A 141 -35.20 -1.47 -34.79
N THR A 142 -35.92 -2.02 -35.74
CA THR A 142 -36.60 -3.31 -35.64
C THR A 142 -35.72 -4.47 -36.09
N THR A 143 -34.58 -4.22 -36.75
CA THR A 143 -33.68 -5.26 -37.25
C THR A 143 -32.88 -5.93 -36.17
N ASN A 144 -32.54 -7.20 -36.37
CA ASN A 144 -31.70 -7.97 -35.39
C ASN A 144 -30.31 -7.30 -35.20
N PHE A 145 -29.71 -6.78 -36.31
CA PHE A 145 -28.43 -6.07 -36.23
C PHE A 145 -28.57 -4.78 -35.42
N GLY A 146 -29.61 -4.00 -35.66
CA GLY A 146 -29.83 -2.75 -34.91
C GLY A 146 -30.03 -3.00 -33.41
N ARG A 147 -30.81 -4.01 -33.05
CA ARG A 147 -31.00 -4.43 -31.66
C ARG A 147 -29.68 -4.92 -31.00
N TRP A 148 -28.89 -5.70 -31.74
CA TRP A 148 -27.58 -6.12 -31.28
C TRP A 148 -26.63 -4.93 -31.03
N MET A 149 -26.57 -3.96 -31.95
CA MET A 149 -25.79 -2.72 -31.79
C MET A 149 -26.25 -1.91 -30.57
N MET A 150 -27.56 -1.79 -30.36
CA MET A 150 -28.13 -1.11 -29.21
C MET A 150 -27.70 -1.77 -27.90
N ASN A 151 -27.83 -3.08 -27.80
CA ASN A 151 -27.60 -3.81 -26.55
C ASN A 151 -26.11 -3.86 -26.15
N HIS A 152 -25.18 -3.87 -27.14
CA HIS A 152 -23.76 -4.09 -26.85
C HIS A 152 -22.93 -2.80 -26.91
N PHE A 153 -23.30 -1.82 -27.74
CA PHE A 153 -22.46 -0.66 -28.02
C PHE A 153 -23.11 0.70 -27.77
N ALA A 154 -24.42 0.78 -27.61
CA ALA A 154 -25.07 2.07 -27.34
C ALA A 154 -24.84 2.51 -25.89
N ALA A 155 -24.97 3.81 -25.65
CA ALA A 155 -25.07 4.40 -24.32
C ALA A 155 -26.33 5.26 -24.27
N THR A 156 -27.16 5.09 -23.25
CA THR A 156 -28.33 5.93 -22.99
C THR A 156 -27.94 7.39 -22.87
N PRO A 157 -28.73 8.33 -23.41
CA PRO A 157 -28.46 9.75 -23.27
C PRO A 157 -28.55 10.18 -21.82
N VAL A 158 -27.62 11.03 -21.42
CA VAL A 158 -27.58 11.64 -20.08
C VAL A 158 -28.22 13.02 -20.18
N PHE A 159 -29.35 13.24 -19.53
CA PHE A 159 -30.08 14.49 -19.53
C PHE A 159 -29.75 15.37 -18.33
N VAL A 160 -29.99 16.67 -18.45
CA VAL A 160 -29.85 17.62 -17.31
C VAL A 160 -30.80 17.24 -16.17
N SER A 161 -32.00 16.75 -16.49
CA SER A 161 -32.98 16.20 -15.51
C SER A 161 -32.42 15.04 -14.74
N SER A 162 -31.75 14.09 -15.42
CA SER A 162 -31.11 12.93 -14.78
C SER A 162 -29.94 13.31 -13.86
N VAL A 163 -29.16 14.34 -14.25
CA VAL A 163 -28.07 14.88 -13.42
C VAL A 163 -28.60 15.52 -12.15
N ASN A 164 -29.79 16.10 -12.20
CA ASN A 164 -30.46 16.80 -11.11
C ASN A 164 -29.56 17.81 -10.37
N PRO A 165 -29.20 18.94 -11.00
CA PRO A 165 -28.26 19.89 -10.44
C PRO A 165 -28.70 20.46 -9.08
N LYS A 166 -30.01 20.59 -8.85
CA LYS A 166 -30.59 21.07 -7.59
C LYS A 166 -30.23 20.14 -6.44
N VAL A 167 -30.47 18.84 -6.59
CA VAL A 167 -30.12 17.84 -5.57
C VAL A 167 -28.62 17.84 -5.32
N ARG A 168 -27.79 17.89 -6.37
CA ARG A 168 -26.34 17.94 -6.22
C ARG A 168 -25.85 19.18 -5.50
N SER A 169 -26.43 20.35 -5.79
CA SER A 169 -26.14 21.58 -5.05
C SER A 169 -26.52 21.47 -3.56
N THR A 170 -27.64 20.81 -3.26
CA THR A 170 -28.07 20.56 -1.87
C THR A 170 -27.09 19.60 -1.17
N VAL A 171 -26.66 18.53 -1.84
CA VAL A 171 -25.64 17.62 -1.30
C VAL A 171 -24.33 18.37 -1.02
N ALA A 172 -23.86 19.18 -1.96
CA ALA A 172 -22.64 19.98 -1.78
C ALA A 172 -22.79 21.00 -0.62
N HIS A 173 -23.98 21.64 -0.49
CA HIS A 173 -24.30 22.52 0.65
C HIS A 173 -24.19 21.77 1.98
N ASN A 174 -24.79 20.58 2.09
CA ASN A 174 -24.73 19.77 3.30
C ASN A 174 -23.29 19.26 3.58
N THR A 175 -22.55 18.91 2.55
CA THR A 175 -21.13 18.53 2.66
C THR A 175 -20.32 19.68 3.29
N LEU A 176 -20.51 20.93 2.83
CA LEU A 176 -19.84 22.07 3.45
C LEU A 176 -20.19 22.24 4.92
N ARG A 177 -21.45 22.05 5.31
CA ARG A 177 -21.85 22.10 6.72
C ARG A 177 -21.16 21.03 7.56
N ASN A 178 -20.95 19.85 7.03
CA ASN A 178 -20.24 18.77 7.73
C ASN A 178 -18.78 19.15 8.05
N TYR A 179 -18.20 20.08 7.27
CA TYR A 179 -16.84 20.61 7.47
C TYR A 179 -16.80 21.97 8.19
N GLY A 180 -17.91 22.38 8.82
CA GLY A 180 -17.96 23.59 9.60
C GLY A 180 -18.26 24.88 8.84
N TYR A 181 -18.60 24.81 7.57
CA TYR A 181 -19.00 25.95 6.75
C TYR A 181 -20.51 26.15 6.83
N PHE A 182 -21.03 26.57 7.97
CA PHE A 182 -22.50 26.65 8.21
C PHE A 182 -23.19 27.75 7.39
N ARG A 183 -22.49 28.83 7.01
CA ARG A 183 -23.01 29.95 6.24
C ARG A 183 -22.70 29.85 4.73
N ASN A 184 -22.56 28.63 4.23
CA ASN A 184 -22.25 28.41 2.82
C ASN A 184 -23.48 28.59 1.92
N LYS A 185 -23.22 28.90 0.62
CA LYS A 185 -24.20 28.96 -0.45
C LYS A 185 -23.69 28.24 -1.68
N VAL A 186 -24.48 27.29 -2.19
CA VAL A 186 -24.16 26.57 -3.43
C VAL A 186 -25.31 26.77 -4.41
N THR A 187 -25.00 27.37 -5.56
CA THR A 187 -25.95 27.63 -6.64
C THR A 187 -25.47 27.00 -7.93
N TYR A 188 -26.36 26.87 -8.90
CA TYR A 188 -26.01 26.35 -10.22
C TYR A 188 -26.74 27.13 -11.31
N ASP A 189 -26.16 27.19 -12.52
CA ASP A 189 -26.73 27.74 -13.74
C ASP A 189 -26.66 26.72 -14.85
N THR A 190 -27.74 26.56 -15.60
CA THR A 190 -27.78 25.75 -16.80
C THR A 190 -27.47 26.64 -18.00
N ILE A 191 -26.36 26.31 -18.69
CA ILE A 191 -25.83 27.12 -19.79
C ILE A 191 -26.10 26.41 -21.09
N PRO A 192 -27.05 26.94 -21.93
CA PRO A 192 -27.31 26.39 -23.25
C PRO A 192 -26.08 26.48 -24.15
N MET A 193 -25.92 25.52 -25.03
CA MET A 193 -24.90 25.55 -26.09
C MET A 193 -25.52 26.10 -27.39
N SER A 194 -24.72 26.20 -28.47
CA SER A 194 -25.20 26.60 -29.82
C SER A 194 -26.39 25.77 -30.29
N ASN A 195 -26.51 24.52 -29.88
CA ASN A 195 -27.73 23.73 -30.04
C ASN A 195 -28.54 23.81 -28.72
N PRO A 196 -29.76 24.37 -28.71
CA PRO A 196 -30.54 24.56 -27.46
C PRO A 196 -30.92 23.23 -26.76
N ARG A 197 -30.89 22.10 -27.46
CA ARG A 197 -31.09 20.77 -26.91
C ARG A 197 -29.84 20.19 -26.18
N LYS A 198 -28.78 21.00 -26.04
CA LYS A 198 -27.57 20.65 -25.33
C LYS A 198 -27.22 21.73 -24.31
N ALA A 199 -26.89 21.35 -23.11
CA ALA A 199 -26.46 22.28 -22.07
C ALA A 199 -25.27 21.78 -21.26
N LYS A 200 -24.54 22.71 -20.67
CA LYS A 200 -23.56 22.51 -19.62
C LYS A 200 -24.07 23.13 -18.33
N ILE A 201 -23.56 22.64 -17.21
CA ILE A 201 -23.90 23.16 -15.88
C ILE A 201 -22.69 23.92 -15.34
N SER A 202 -22.92 25.10 -14.78
CA SER A 202 -21.93 25.79 -13.91
C SER A 202 -22.42 25.75 -12.48
N TYR A 203 -21.50 25.48 -11.55
CA TYR A 203 -21.78 25.53 -10.12
C TYR A 203 -20.96 26.66 -9.47
N HIS A 204 -21.60 27.41 -8.57
CA HIS A 204 -21.00 28.49 -7.80
C HIS A 204 -21.03 28.11 -6.33
N VAL A 205 -19.87 27.93 -5.74
CA VAL A 205 -19.69 27.49 -4.37
C VAL A 205 -19.09 28.63 -3.54
N LYS A 206 -19.88 29.15 -2.58
CA LYS A 206 -19.45 30.14 -1.61
C LYS A 206 -19.42 29.50 -0.21
N PRO A 207 -18.26 29.05 0.29
CA PRO A 207 -18.19 28.34 1.56
C PRO A 207 -18.54 29.22 2.77
N GLY A 208 -18.16 30.48 2.74
CA GLY A 208 -18.22 31.34 3.93
C GLY A 208 -17.14 30.99 4.95
N PRO A 209 -17.17 31.59 6.16
CA PRO A 209 -16.17 31.33 7.20
C PRO A 209 -16.32 29.94 7.80
N VAL A 210 -15.17 29.33 8.15
CA VAL A 210 -15.13 28.07 8.92
C VAL A 210 -15.42 28.33 10.39
N PHE A 211 -16.11 27.42 11.03
CA PHE A 211 -16.42 27.46 12.46
C PHE A 211 -15.49 26.50 13.21
N HIS A 212 -14.96 26.95 14.34
CA HIS A 212 -14.02 26.20 15.19
C HIS A 212 -14.68 25.72 16.48
N LEU A 213 -14.23 24.57 16.98
CA LEU A 213 -14.63 24.06 18.28
C LEU A 213 -14.13 25.02 19.38
N ASP A 214 -15.05 25.48 20.22
CA ASP A 214 -14.72 26.36 21.36
C ASP A 214 -14.72 25.54 22.65
N THR A 215 -15.90 25.27 23.19
CA THR A 215 -16.08 24.51 24.44
C THR A 215 -16.60 23.12 24.15
N ILE A 216 -15.96 22.10 24.72
CA ILE A 216 -16.37 20.71 24.61
C ILE A 216 -16.71 20.21 26.01
N LYS A 217 -18.00 20.00 26.30
CA LYS A 217 -18.48 19.56 27.59
C LYS A 217 -19.06 18.16 27.52
N TYR A 218 -18.49 17.23 28.27
CA TYR A 218 -19.05 15.90 28.46
C TYR A 218 -20.06 15.96 29.62
N LEU A 219 -21.32 15.71 29.31
CA LEU A 219 -22.36 15.61 30.34
C LEU A 219 -22.27 14.25 31.02
N PRO A 220 -22.83 14.11 32.24
CA PRO A 220 -22.84 12.85 32.96
C PRO A 220 -23.47 11.71 32.15
N PHE A 221 -22.76 10.60 32.05
CA PHE A 221 -23.25 9.34 31.51
C PHE A 221 -23.79 8.46 32.65
N TYR A 222 -23.16 7.30 32.83
CA TYR A 222 -23.45 6.40 33.91
C TYR A 222 -22.27 6.40 34.89
N PRO A 223 -22.41 6.14 36.19
CA PRO A 223 -21.34 6.34 37.17
C PRO A 223 -20.01 5.72 36.79
N GLN A 224 -19.98 4.47 36.33
CA GLN A 224 -18.78 3.79 35.87
C GLN A 224 -18.31 4.28 34.49
N ALA A 225 -19.23 4.62 33.59
CA ALA A 225 -18.90 5.16 32.26
C ALA A 225 -18.25 6.54 32.34
N ASP A 226 -18.63 7.38 33.29
CA ASP A 226 -17.98 8.67 33.53
C ASP A 226 -16.53 8.52 33.95
N SER A 227 -16.21 7.51 34.75
CA SER A 227 -14.83 7.20 35.14
C SER A 227 -14.00 6.80 33.91
N ILE A 228 -14.56 6.01 32.98
CA ILE A 228 -13.90 5.62 31.73
C ILE A 228 -13.65 6.84 30.84
N ILE A 229 -14.64 7.73 30.70
CA ILE A 229 -14.52 8.97 29.93
C ILE A 229 -13.38 9.83 30.49
N LYS A 230 -13.39 10.08 31.83
CA LYS A 230 -12.37 10.87 32.50
C LYS A 230 -10.97 10.29 32.32
N ALA A 231 -10.81 8.96 32.48
CA ALA A 231 -9.53 8.27 32.33
C ALA A 231 -8.96 8.34 30.88
N THR A 232 -9.84 8.48 29.88
CA THR A 232 -9.46 8.48 28.46
C THR A 232 -9.63 9.85 27.79
N MET A 233 -9.85 10.92 28.56
CA MET A 233 -10.09 12.28 28.04
C MET A 233 -8.94 12.82 27.23
N ASN A 234 -7.71 12.50 27.58
CA ASN A 234 -6.49 12.89 26.85
C ASN A 234 -6.44 12.32 25.42
N GLN A 235 -7.19 11.24 25.15
CA GLN A 235 -7.30 10.61 23.85
C GLN A 235 -8.45 11.15 23.01
N SER A 236 -9.23 12.11 23.52
CA SER A 236 -10.33 12.73 22.77
C SER A 236 -9.85 13.33 21.47
N LEU A 237 -10.61 13.08 20.41
CA LEU A 237 -10.36 13.61 19.07
C LEU A 237 -10.90 15.03 18.92
N LEU A 238 -11.84 15.41 19.78
CA LEU A 238 -12.40 16.77 19.86
C LEU A 238 -11.45 17.64 20.66
N LYS A 239 -10.89 18.66 20.02
CA LYS A 239 -9.96 19.60 20.66
C LYS A 239 -10.40 21.03 20.39
N GLN A 240 -10.33 21.88 21.40
CA GLN A 240 -10.58 23.31 21.27
C GLN A 240 -9.68 23.92 20.19
N GLY A 241 -10.22 24.85 19.40
CA GLY A 241 -9.52 25.52 18.31
C GLY A 241 -9.43 24.74 17.00
N LYS A 242 -9.83 23.46 16.94
CA LYS A 242 -9.94 22.73 15.67
C LYS A 242 -11.17 23.19 14.86
N PRO A 243 -11.09 23.18 13.51
CA PRO A 243 -12.28 23.37 12.68
C PRO A 243 -13.32 22.30 12.98
N PHE A 244 -14.58 22.68 12.97
CA PHE A 244 -15.68 21.72 13.14
C PHE A 244 -15.68 20.71 11.98
N ASN A 245 -15.79 19.43 12.32
CA ASN A 245 -15.88 18.36 11.36
C ASN A 245 -16.75 17.22 11.92
N VAL A 246 -17.80 16.84 11.19
CA VAL A 246 -18.69 15.75 11.59
C VAL A 246 -17.96 14.40 11.65
N GLN A 247 -16.93 14.21 10.82
CA GLN A 247 -16.11 12.99 10.85
C GLN A 247 -15.36 12.84 12.18
N ASP A 248 -14.89 13.94 12.79
CA ASP A 248 -14.27 13.92 14.11
C ASP A 248 -15.28 13.56 15.21
N LEU A 249 -16.53 14.01 15.09
CA LEU A 249 -17.62 13.63 16.01
C LEU A 249 -17.92 12.13 15.92
N ASP A 250 -18.03 11.59 14.72
CA ASP A 250 -18.27 10.16 14.51
C ASP A 250 -17.09 9.30 14.96
N ALA A 251 -15.87 9.78 14.76
CA ALA A 251 -14.67 9.13 15.24
C ALA A 251 -14.62 9.11 16.79
N GLU A 252 -15.02 10.22 17.44
CA GLU A 252 -15.14 10.28 18.92
C GLU A 252 -16.21 9.35 19.44
N ARG A 253 -17.37 9.22 18.77
CA ARG A 253 -18.39 8.20 19.10
C ARG A 253 -17.80 6.80 19.08
N LYS A 254 -17.10 6.46 18.01
CA LYS A 254 -16.46 5.13 17.84
C LYS A 254 -15.39 4.90 18.89
N ARG A 255 -14.62 5.94 19.24
CA ARG A 255 -13.61 5.87 20.30
C ARG A 255 -14.26 5.56 21.64
N LEU A 256 -15.25 6.34 22.06
CA LEU A 256 -15.97 6.14 23.31
C LEU A 256 -16.68 4.77 23.35
N GLN A 257 -17.36 4.37 22.27
CA GLN A 257 -17.96 3.04 22.15
C GLN A 257 -16.92 1.94 22.39
N LYS A 258 -15.74 2.05 21.77
CA LYS A 258 -14.67 1.07 21.93
C LYS A 258 -14.17 1.02 23.37
N GLU A 259 -14.00 2.19 24.02
CA GLU A 259 -13.61 2.25 25.44
C GLU A 259 -14.67 1.62 26.34
N PHE A 260 -15.94 1.92 26.14
CA PHE A 260 -17.02 1.30 26.91
C PHE A 260 -17.05 -0.22 26.68
N ARG A 261 -16.96 -0.68 25.45
CA ARG A 261 -16.96 -2.12 25.15
C ARG A 261 -15.72 -2.84 25.64
N ASN A 262 -14.58 -2.17 25.79
CA ASN A 262 -13.40 -2.73 26.43
C ASN A 262 -13.52 -2.81 27.98
N ASN A 263 -14.50 -2.09 28.53
CA ASN A 263 -14.82 -2.10 29.96
C ASN A 263 -16.17 -2.79 30.26
N GLY A 264 -16.56 -3.77 29.46
CA GLY A 264 -17.68 -4.65 29.72
C GLY A 264 -19.00 -4.29 29.04
N TYR A 265 -19.18 -3.10 28.53
CA TYR A 265 -20.47 -2.64 27.99
C TYR A 265 -20.76 -3.25 26.62
N PHE A 266 -21.07 -4.53 26.57
CA PHE A 266 -21.21 -5.30 25.34
C PHE A 266 -22.25 -4.73 24.37
N TYR A 267 -23.43 -4.35 24.85
CA TYR A 267 -24.54 -3.82 24.03
C TYR A 267 -24.40 -2.35 23.67
N TYR A 268 -23.30 -1.67 24.11
CA TYR A 268 -23.13 -0.26 23.83
C TYR A 268 -22.84 -0.01 22.34
N ARG A 269 -23.60 0.90 21.72
CA ARG A 269 -23.48 1.28 20.31
C ARG A 269 -23.07 2.75 20.14
N PRO A 270 -22.43 3.14 19.03
CA PRO A 270 -22.05 4.54 18.80
C PRO A 270 -23.27 5.49 18.82
N GLU A 271 -24.43 5.02 18.34
CA GLU A 271 -25.67 5.80 18.24
C GLU A 271 -26.21 6.25 19.62
N TYR A 272 -25.80 5.59 20.71
CA TYR A 272 -26.16 5.98 22.07
C TYR A 272 -25.39 7.20 22.58
N ILE A 273 -24.46 7.74 21.80
CA ILE A 273 -23.76 8.98 22.07
C ILE A 273 -24.33 10.06 21.15
N SER A 274 -24.93 11.09 21.76
CA SER A 274 -25.50 12.24 21.06
C SER A 274 -24.61 13.46 21.23
N PHE A 275 -24.55 14.28 20.19
CA PHE A 275 -23.90 15.59 20.23
C PHE A 275 -24.96 16.69 20.09
N ARG A 276 -24.85 17.70 20.93
CA ARG A 276 -25.58 18.96 20.76
C ARG A 276 -24.57 20.05 20.47
N ALA A 277 -24.71 20.70 19.31
CA ALA A 277 -23.83 21.76 18.86
C ALA A 277 -24.59 23.09 18.90
N ASP A 278 -24.00 24.08 19.50
CA ASP A 278 -24.45 25.46 19.46
C ASP A 278 -23.49 26.26 18.57
N THR A 279 -24.06 26.88 17.52
CA THR A 279 -23.34 27.69 16.52
C THR A 279 -23.75 29.15 16.54
N VAL A 280 -24.58 29.57 17.53
CA VAL A 280 -25.24 30.88 17.57
C VAL A 280 -24.63 31.76 18.64
N MET A 281 -24.34 31.23 19.82
CA MET A 281 -23.90 31.98 20.99
C MET A 281 -22.61 32.79 20.75
N ILE A 282 -21.64 32.21 20.07
CA ILE A 282 -20.35 32.85 19.78
C ILE A 282 -20.10 32.85 18.27
N PRO A 283 -19.82 34.00 17.65
CA PRO A 283 -19.56 34.08 16.22
C PRO A 283 -18.40 33.18 15.77
N GLN A 284 -18.61 32.40 14.72
CA GLN A 284 -17.65 31.47 14.12
C GLN A 284 -17.08 30.40 15.05
N LYS A 285 -17.75 30.16 16.19
CA LYS A 285 -17.38 29.11 17.13
C LYS A 285 -18.53 28.12 17.36
N VAL A 286 -18.18 26.91 17.72
CA VAL A 286 -19.12 25.81 18.01
C VAL A 286 -18.87 25.31 19.42
N GLN A 287 -19.89 25.37 20.26
CA GLN A 287 -19.90 24.73 21.57
C GLN A 287 -20.52 23.34 21.44
N ILE A 288 -19.82 22.29 21.90
CA ILE A 288 -20.25 20.89 21.78
C ILE A 288 -20.57 20.34 23.17
N GLN A 289 -21.77 19.76 23.32
CA GLN A 289 -22.13 18.93 24.46
C GLN A 289 -22.18 17.47 23.99
N VAL A 290 -21.32 16.64 24.58
CA VAL A 290 -21.31 15.19 24.39
C VAL A 290 -22.21 14.57 25.50
N ARG A 291 -23.22 13.84 25.14
CA ARG A 291 -24.20 13.32 26.11
C ARG A 291 -24.72 11.93 25.75
N PRO A 292 -25.14 11.13 26.72
CA PRO A 292 -25.86 9.89 26.41
C PRO A 292 -27.19 10.20 25.73
N LEU A 293 -27.63 9.32 24.83
CA LEU A 293 -28.96 9.36 24.28
C LEU A 293 -29.95 8.95 25.39
N PRO A 294 -31.03 9.73 25.68
CA PRO A 294 -31.96 9.41 26.75
C PRO A 294 -32.59 8.01 26.59
N GLU A 295 -32.87 7.61 25.39
CA GLU A 295 -33.49 6.33 25.00
C GLU A 295 -32.51 5.15 24.96
N THR A 296 -31.31 5.28 25.55
CA THR A 296 -30.36 4.18 25.64
C THR A 296 -30.95 3.00 26.41
N PRO A 297 -31.02 1.78 25.84
CA PRO A 297 -31.57 0.61 26.49
C PRO A 297 -30.87 0.29 27.81
N ALA A 298 -31.59 -0.25 28.78
CA ALA A 298 -31.02 -0.63 30.07
C ALA A 298 -29.86 -1.63 29.93
N GLN A 299 -29.94 -2.56 29.00
CA GLN A 299 -28.89 -3.55 28.68
C GLN A 299 -27.57 -2.91 28.26
N ALA A 300 -27.60 -1.68 27.73
CA ALA A 300 -26.38 -0.98 27.31
C ALA A 300 -25.74 -0.18 28.44
N LYS A 301 -26.34 -0.11 29.63
CA LYS A 301 -25.93 0.76 30.73
C LYS A 301 -25.10 0.07 31.81
N HIS A 302 -24.87 -1.25 31.69
CA HIS A 302 -24.07 -2.02 32.65
C HIS A 302 -23.08 -2.95 31.97
N PRO A 303 -21.99 -3.36 32.66
CA PRO A 303 -20.98 -4.25 32.12
C PRO A 303 -21.42 -5.72 32.17
N TYR A 304 -20.83 -6.54 31.29
CA TYR A 304 -21.08 -7.97 31.16
C TYR A 304 -19.80 -8.79 31.32
N TYR A 305 -19.97 -10.03 31.82
CA TYR A 305 -18.89 -11.00 32.03
C TYR A 305 -19.05 -12.18 31.09
N ILE A 306 -17.93 -12.81 30.73
CA ILE A 306 -17.90 -13.99 29.88
C ILE A 306 -18.35 -15.23 30.64
N GLY A 307 -19.32 -15.93 30.09
CA GLY A 307 -19.84 -17.21 30.62
C GLY A 307 -19.14 -18.44 30.01
N ASN A 308 -19.94 -19.44 29.67
CA ASN A 308 -19.44 -20.67 29.06
C ASN A 308 -19.16 -20.44 27.56
N THR A 309 -18.18 -21.19 27.02
CA THR A 309 -17.86 -21.12 25.59
C THR A 309 -18.27 -22.42 24.91
N ARG A 310 -19.05 -22.30 23.84
CA ARG A 310 -19.41 -23.38 22.93
C ARG A 310 -18.76 -23.14 21.56
N ILE A 311 -18.06 -24.15 21.04
CA ILE A 311 -17.39 -24.10 19.75
C ILE A 311 -18.05 -25.12 18.83
N ASN A 312 -18.67 -24.66 17.74
CA ASN A 312 -19.35 -25.46 16.75
C ASN A 312 -18.52 -25.45 15.47
N ILE A 313 -18.00 -26.62 15.06
CA ILE A 313 -17.21 -26.75 13.82
C ILE A 313 -17.95 -27.64 12.84
N TYR A 314 -18.34 -27.03 11.74
CA TYR A 314 -19.03 -27.69 10.64
C TYR A 314 -18.02 -28.08 9.56
N LYS A 315 -18.15 -29.29 9.02
CA LYS A 315 -17.40 -29.70 7.82
C LYS A 315 -17.99 -29.03 6.59
N TYR A 316 -17.20 -28.82 5.55
CA TYR A 316 -17.67 -28.24 4.29
C TYR A 316 -18.96 -28.94 3.80
N ASN A 317 -19.98 -28.16 3.46
CA ASN A 317 -21.31 -28.59 3.03
C ASN A 317 -22.10 -29.50 4.01
N LYS A 318 -21.71 -29.55 5.30
CA LYS A 318 -22.45 -30.27 6.35
C LYS A 318 -22.86 -29.31 7.44
N PHE A 319 -24.17 -29.14 7.62
CA PHE A 319 -24.76 -28.17 8.56
C PHE A 319 -25.22 -28.79 9.89
N GLN A 320 -25.03 -30.10 10.05
CA GLN A 320 -25.43 -30.81 11.26
C GLN A 320 -24.21 -31.10 12.13
N LEU A 321 -24.35 -30.85 13.42
CA LEU A 321 -23.40 -31.26 14.46
C LEU A 321 -23.80 -32.66 14.91
N THR A 322 -22.89 -33.61 14.81
CA THR A 322 -23.19 -35.01 15.10
C THR A 322 -22.60 -35.49 16.41
N ASP A 323 -21.62 -34.77 16.96
CA ASP A 323 -20.90 -35.21 18.16
C ASP A 323 -20.37 -33.98 18.94
N SER A 324 -20.05 -34.16 20.23
CA SER A 324 -19.50 -33.11 21.08
C SER A 324 -18.57 -33.66 22.17
N ILE A 325 -17.58 -32.86 22.53
CA ILE A 325 -16.63 -33.13 23.62
C ILE A 325 -16.63 -31.91 24.56
N THR A 326 -16.73 -32.14 25.84
CA THR A 326 -16.59 -31.09 26.85
C THR A 326 -15.21 -31.17 27.52
N PHE A 327 -14.48 -30.06 27.49
CA PHE A 327 -13.15 -29.95 28.03
C PHE A 327 -12.99 -28.62 28.81
N ARG A 328 -12.63 -28.69 30.10
CA ARG A 328 -12.44 -27.52 30.98
C ARG A 328 -13.59 -26.52 30.96
N GLY A 329 -14.83 -26.98 30.94
CA GLY A 329 -16.01 -26.11 30.89
C GLY A 329 -16.33 -25.48 29.53
N GLN A 330 -15.64 -25.89 28.48
CA GLN A 330 -15.93 -25.52 27.08
C GLN A 330 -16.52 -26.71 26.34
N THR A 331 -17.59 -26.49 25.58
CA THR A 331 -18.21 -27.51 24.75
C THR A 331 -17.72 -27.36 23.31
N TYR A 332 -17.13 -28.40 22.77
CA TYR A 332 -16.70 -28.47 21.38
C TYR A 332 -17.62 -29.46 20.65
N ALA A 333 -18.49 -28.94 19.80
CA ALA A 333 -19.39 -29.72 18.96
C ALA A 333 -18.90 -29.67 17.51
N TYR A 334 -19.02 -30.79 16.78
CA TYR A 334 -18.48 -30.90 15.43
C TYR A 334 -19.32 -31.82 14.53
N SER A 335 -19.21 -31.62 13.23
CA SER A 335 -19.74 -32.54 12.22
C SER A 335 -18.77 -33.70 12.04
N ASN A 336 -19.19 -34.90 12.31
CA ASN A 336 -18.38 -36.10 12.18
C ASN A 336 -18.74 -36.93 10.97
N THR A 337 -17.72 -37.52 10.31
CA THR A 337 -17.85 -38.56 9.28
C THR A 337 -17.00 -39.80 9.56
N GLU A 338 -16.11 -39.75 10.53
CA GLU A 338 -15.08 -40.74 10.82
C GLU A 338 -14.68 -40.58 12.29
N ASP A 339 -15.34 -41.05 13.26
CA ASP A 339 -15.05 -41.04 14.71
C ASP A 339 -14.02 -40.06 15.28
N ARG A 340 -13.67 -39.04 14.54
CA ARG A 340 -12.64 -38.05 14.87
C ARG A 340 -13.05 -36.62 14.50
N PRO A 341 -12.79 -35.62 15.35
CA PRO A 341 -13.11 -34.23 15.04
C PRO A 341 -12.35 -33.72 13.79
N PRO A 342 -13.00 -32.94 12.93
CA PRO A 342 -12.42 -32.43 11.70
C PRO A 342 -11.29 -31.43 11.94
N LEU A 343 -11.26 -30.79 13.11
CA LEU A 343 -10.20 -29.91 13.57
C LEU A 343 -9.85 -30.24 15.01
N ARG A 344 -8.58 -30.37 15.34
CA ARG A 344 -8.13 -30.68 16.70
C ARG A 344 -8.39 -29.52 17.64
N LEU A 345 -8.92 -29.78 18.81
CA LEU A 345 -9.18 -28.77 19.82
C LEU A 345 -7.94 -27.94 20.22
N ARG A 346 -6.77 -28.58 20.23
CA ARG A 346 -5.46 -27.93 20.48
C ARG A 346 -5.09 -26.87 19.42
N ALA A 347 -5.69 -26.87 18.24
CA ALA A 347 -5.47 -25.84 17.23
C ALA A 347 -6.31 -24.58 17.51
N ILE A 348 -7.50 -24.73 18.12
CA ILE A 348 -8.44 -23.66 18.37
C ILE A 348 -8.19 -22.97 19.70
N LEU A 349 -8.05 -23.74 20.79
CA LEU A 349 -7.99 -23.21 22.16
C LEU A 349 -6.92 -22.12 22.41
N PRO A 350 -5.72 -22.21 21.85
CA PRO A 350 -4.72 -21.15 22.02
C PRO A 350 -5.12 -19.81 21.41
N ASN A 351 -6.08 -19.81 20.47
CA ASN A 351 -6.55 -18.63 19.75
C ASN A 351 -7.78 -17.96 20.41
N LEU A 352 -8.26 -18.49 21.53
CA LEU A 352 -9.39 -17.96 22.28
C LEU A 352 -8.90 -17.06 23.43
N PHE A 353 -9.32 -15.80 23.39
CA PHE A 353 -8.99 -14.78 24.40
C PHE A 353 -10.17 -14.38 25.26
N LEU A 354 -11.32 -15.01 25.05
CA LEU A 354 -12.53 -14.85 25.85
C LEU A 354 -12.58 -15.98 26.88
N LYS A 355 -12.26 -15.67 28.14
CA LYS A 355 -12.22 -16.65 29.22
C LYS A 355 -13.42 -16.49 30.14
N LYS A 356 -13.96 -17.60 30.63
CA LYS A 356 -15.04 -17.62 31.64
C LYS A 356 -14.64 -16.82 32.86
N GLY A 357 -15.53 -15.93 33.28
CA GLY A 357 -15.37 -15.05 34.46
C GLY A 357 -14.65 -13.73 34.17
N ASP A 358 -14.00 -13.59 33.02
CA ASP A 358 -13.36 -12.31 32.63
C ASP A 358 -14.46 -11.29 32.26
N LEU A 359 -14.18 -10.01 32.52
CA LEU A 359 -14.97 -8.89 32.00
C LEU A 359 -14.92 -8.90 30.47
N TYR A 360 -16.07 -8.71 29.81
CA TYR A 360 -16.08 -8.61 28.35
C TYR A 360 -15.19 -7.47 27.86
N GLN A 361 -14.39 -7.74 26.86
CA GLN A 361 -13.53 -6.77 26.20
C GLN A 361 -13.62 -6.94 24.68
N GLN A 362 -13.99 -5.87 23.95
CA GLN A 362 -14.05 -5.91 22.49
C GLN A 362 -12.70 -6.29 21.88
N THR A 363 -11.58 -5.78 22.42
CA THR A 363 -10.25 -6.14 21.95
C THR A 363 -9.98 -7.64 22.01
N ASN A 364 -10.47 -8.35 23.07
CA ASN A 364 -10.32 -9.80 23.16
C ASN A 364 -11.21 -10.54 22.15
N GLN A 365 -12.41 -10.03 21.87
CA GLN A 365 -13.26 -10.53 20.81
C GLN A 365 -12.59 -10.37 19.44
N ASP A 366 -12.12 -9.17 19.14
CA ASP A 366 -11.48 -8.84 17.84
C ASP A 366 -10.24 -9.70 17.62
N VAL A 367 -9.39 -9.85 18.64
CA VAL A 367 -8.19 -10.71 18.58
C VAL A 367 -8.57 -12.18 18.38
N THR A 368 -9.61 -12.67 19.08
CA THR A 368 -10.12 -14.04 18.91
C THR A 368 -10.59 -14.26 17.47
N GLN A 369 -11.41 -13.34 16.97
CA GLN A 369 -11.95 -13.42 15.62
C GLN A 369 -10.85 -13.35 14.57
N GLN A 370 -9.89 -12.43 14.73
CA GLN A 370 -8.75 -12.29 13.84
C GLN A 370 -7.90 -13.57 13.83
N LYS A 371 -7.57 -14.12 15.01
CA LYS A 371 -6.76 -15.33 15.14
C LYS A 371 -7.41 -16.56 14.52
N LEU A 372 -8.72 -16.68 14.63
CA LEU A 372 -9.46 -17.77 14.00
C LEU A 372 -9.53 -17.58 12.48
N ALA A 373 -9.69 -16.34 12.02
CA ALA A 373 -9.65 -16.01 10.58
C ALA A 373 -8.25 -16.27 9.97
N ASP A 374 -7.18 -15.93 10.69
CA ASP A 374 -5.79 -16.15 10.26
C ASP A 374 -5.42 -17.65 10.09
N MET A 375 -6.25 -18.56 10.59
CA MET A 375 -6.06 -20.00 10.34
C MET A 375 -6.28 -20.39 8.89
N ASP A 376 -6.96 -19.56 8.09
CA ASP A 376 -7.25 -19.75 6.64
C ASP A 376 -7.88 -21.11 6.28
N ILE A 377 -8.66 -21.66 7.20
CA ILE A 377 -9.34 -22.96 7.03
C ILE A 377 -10.86 -22.86 7.04
N PHE A 378 -11.39 -21.66 7.36
CA PHE A 378 -12.83 -21.45 7.47
C PHE A 378 -13.37 -20.68 6.26
N SER A 379 -14.43 -21.20 5.62
CA SER A 379 -15.21 -20.46 4.62
C SER A 379 -16.08 -19.38 5.27
N SER A 380 -16.54 -19.65 6.49
CA SER A 380 -17.25 -18.66 7.32
C SER A 380 -16.96 -18.94 8.78
N MET A 381 -16.85 -17.87 9.57
CA MET A 381 -16.64 -17.95 11.00
C MET A 381 -17.38 -16.82 11.71
N ARG A 382 -18.09 -17.16 12.77
CA ARG A 382 -18.88 -16.21 13.55
C ARG A 382 -18.63 -16.42 15.04
N VAL A 383 -18.34 -15.33 15.75
CA VAL A 383 -18.32 -15.27 17.20
C VAL A 383 -19.59 -14.53 17.64
N SER A 384 -20.47 -15.19 18.32
CA SER A 384 -21.74 -14.65 18.83
C SER A 384 -21.80 -14.80 20.34
N PHE A 385 -22.58 -13.94 20.95
CA PHE A 385 -22.79 -13.91 22.40
C PHE A 385 -24.27 -14.07 22.68
N VAL A 386 -24.59 -14.92 23.65
CA VAL A 386 -25.94 -15.18 24.09
C VAL A 386 -26.00 -14.86 25.57
N GLN A 387 -26.88 -13.96 25.97
CA GLN A 387 -27.13 -13.68 27.39
C GLN A 387 -27.73 -14.94 28.02
N ARG A 388 -27.16 -15.40 29.13
CA ARG A 388 -27.50 -16.68 29.74
C ARG A 388 -28.96 -16.69 30.22
N ASP A 389 -29.45 -15.54 30.66
CA ASP A 389 -30.81 -15.29 31.06
C ASP A 389 -31.20 -13.91 30.52
N SER A 390 -32.39 -13.80 29.91
CA SER A 390 -32.87 -12.55 29.35
C SER A 390 -33.32 -11.53 30.40
N THR A 391 -33.23 -11.87 31.68
CA THR A 391 -33.54 -10.95 32.79
C THR A 391 -32.42 -9.93 32.94
N LEU A 392 -32.76 -8.67 33.24
CA LEU A 392 -31.79 -7.57 33.43
C LEU A 392 -30.78 -7.80 34.56
N ASN A 393 -31.03 -8.81 35.42
CA ASN A 393 -30.19 -9.14 36.55
C ASN A 393 -29.05 -10.13 36.23
N ASN A 394 -28.99 -10.64 35.01
CA ASN A 394 -27.92 -11.56 34.62
C ASN A 394 -26.92 -10.90 33.66
N ASP A 395 -25.74 -10.58 34.18
CA ASP A 395 -24.62 -9.93 33.46
C ASP A 395 -23.70 -10.93 32.73
N THR A 396 -24.15 -12.16 32.50
CA THR A 396 -23.31 -13.21 31.92
C THR A 396 -23.63 -13.45 30.44
N LEU A 397 -22.59 -13.41 29.61
CA LEU A 397 -22.65 -13.68 28.18
C LEU A 397 -21.98 -15.02 27.88
N ASP A 398 -22.71 -16.01 27.45
CA ASP A 398 -22.19 -17.25 26.91
C ASP A 398 -21.70 -17.01 25.46
N VAL A 399 -20.52 -17.54 25.14
CA VAL A 399 -19.88 -17.35 23.84
C VAL A 399 -20.15 -18.53 22.94
N VAL A 400 -20.65 -18.30 21.74
CA VAL A 400 -20.85 -19.31 20.72
C VAL A 400 -19.98 -18.97 19.51
N ILE A 401 -18.99 -19.82 19.25
CA ILE A 401 -18.11 -19.72 18.09
C ILE A 401 -18.54 -20.76 17.07
N SER A 402 -19.00 -20.33 15.90
CA SER A 402 -19.44 -21.23 14.84
C SER A 402 -18.54 -21.04 13.62
N GLY A 403 -17.87 -22.10 13.20
CA GLY A 403 -16.98 -22.11 12.04
C GLY A 403 -17.35 -23.23 11.06
N MET A 404 -17.48 -22.88 9.78
CA MET A 404 -17.59 -23.84 8.69
C MET A 404 -16.24 -23.96 8.01
N LEU A 405 -15.68 -25.17 7.98
CA LEU A 405 -14.46 -25.44 7.24
C LEU A 405 -14.66 -25.20 5.75
N ASP A 406 -13.67 -24.65 5.10
CA ASP A 406 -13.64 -24.44 3.67
C ASP A 406 -13.32 -25.76 2.93
N LYS A 407 -13.39 -25.70 1.60
CA LYS A 407 -12.98 -26.80 0.72
C LYS A 407 -11.57 -27.24 1.10
N PRO A 408 -11.33 -28.54 1.25
CA PRO A 408 -10.02 -29.03 1.68
C PRO A 408 -8.96 -28.82 0.59
N TYR A 409 -9.34 -28.81 -0.67
CA TYR A 409 -8.44 -28.61 -1.80
C TYR A 409 -8.77 -27.32 -2.54
N ASP A 410 -7.72 -26.61 -2.91
CA ASP A 410 -7.75 -25.41 -3.72
C ASP A 410 -6.70 -25.55 -4.83
N ALA A 411 -7.10 -25.28 -6.05
CA ALA A 411 -6.21 -25.33 -7.21
C ALA A 411 -6.25 -23.99 -7.93
N GLU A 412 -5.09 -23.47 -8.30
CA GLU A 412 -4.92 -22.20 -8.97
C GLU A 412 -4.11 -22.38 -10.25
N PHE A 413 -4.58 -21.83 -11.35
CA PHE A 413 -3.84 -21.77 -12.60
C PHE A 413 -3.62 -20.31 -12.98
N ILE A 414 -2.36 -19.91 -13.20
CA ILE A 414 -1.98 -18.55 -13.54
C ILE A 414 -1.22 -18.57 -14.86
N GLY A 415 -1.76 -17.87 -15.86
CA GLY A 415 -1.03 -17.47 -17.07
C GLY A 415 -0.49 -16.06 -16.92
N LYS A 416 0.78 -15.84 -17.23
CA LYS A 416 1.42 -14.51 -17.17
C LYS A 416 2.27 -14.25 -18.40
N ILE A 417 2.40 -12.97 -18.74
CA ILE A 417 3.40 -12.49 -19.70
C ILE A 417 4.35 -11.59 -18.90
N THR A 418 5.64 -11.89 -19.00
CA THR A 418 6.67 -11.15 -18.29
C THR A 418 7.45 -10.30 -19.31
N ASN A 419 7.66 -9.03 -19.00
CA ASN A 419 8.58 -8.15 -19.70
C ASN A 419 9.59 -7.61 -18.70
N LYS A 420 10.86 -7.98 -18.86
CA LYS A 420 11.94 -7.60 -17.94
C LYS A 420 12.73 -6.42 -18.53
N SER A 421 13.22 -5.55 -17.68
CA SER A 421 14.02 -4.38 -18.10
C SER A 421 15.38 -4.70 -18.77
N ASN A 422 15.79 -5.97 -18.72
CA ASN A 422 16.95 -6.49 -19.46
C ASN A 422 16.58 -7.05 -20.85
N ASN A 423 15.46 -6.62 -21.39
CA ASN A 423 14.92 -7.00 -22.70
C ASN A 423 14.51 -8.47 -22.85
N TYR A 424 14.27 -9.18 -21.75
CA TYR A 424 13.65 -10.50 -21.80
C TYR A 424 12.12 -10.37 -21.72
N VAL A 425 11.45 -10.95 -22.71
CA VAL A 425 9.97 -11.01 -22.78
C VAL A 425 9.57 -12.47 -22.95
N GLY A 426 8.48 -12.87 -22.33
CA GLY A 426 7.94 -14.21 -22.58
C GLY A 426 6.75 -14.60 -21.73
N PRO A 427 6.04 -15.67 -22.13
CA PRO A 427 4.96 -16.24 -21.38
C PRO A 427 5.47 -17.09 -20.21
N GLY A 428 4.65 -17.18 -19.18
CA GLY A 428 4.84 -18.10 -18.07
C GLY A 428 3.52 -18.68 -17.62
N ILE A 429 3.57 -19.88 -17.08
CA ILE A 429 2.44 -20.57 -16.50
C ILE A 429 2.80 -21.04 -15.09
N SER A 430 1.83 -21.08 -14.21
CA SER A 430 1.99 -21.63 -12.87
C SER A 430 0.75 -22.39 -12.47
N PHE A 431 0.94 -23.56 -11.91
CA PHE A 431 -0.12 -24.38 -11.33
C PHE A 431 0.17 -24.60 -9.86
N GLY A 432 -0.74 -24.10 -9.01
CA GLY A 432 -0.69 -24.25 -7.56
C GLY A 432 -1.80 -25.19 -7.08
N MET A 433 -1.47 -26.06 -6.13
CA MET A 433 -2.43 -26.89 -5.42
C MET A 433 -2.19 -26.74 -3.92
N ARG A 434 -3.25 -26.51 -3.15
CA ARG A 434 -3.21 -26.39 -1.68
C ARG A 434 -4.20 -27.35 -1.04
N LYS A 435 -3.77 -28.04 0.03
CA LYS A 435 -4.63 -28.82 0.90
C LYS A 435 -4.70 -28.11 2.25
N ARG A 436 -5.85 -27.51 2.54
CA ARG A 436 -6.13 -26.87 3.83
C ARG A 436 -6.40 -27.93 4.91
N ASN A 437 -5.99 -27.62 6.14
CA ASN A 437 -6.19 -28.46 7.31
C ASN A 437 -5.68 -29.89 7.09
N ALA A 438 -4.48 -30.02 6.50
CA ALA A 438 -3.92 -31.26 5.98
C ALA A 438 -3.86 -32.37 7.04
N PHE A 439 -3.54 -32.04 8.29
CA PHE A 439 -3.40 -32.93 9.42
C PHE A 439 -4.33 -32.59 10.61
N ARG A 440 -5.42 -31.85 10.34
CA ARG A 440 -6.45 -31.43 11.31
C ARG A 440 -5.94 -30.48 12.41
N GLY A 441 -4.84 -29.79 12.18
CA GLY A 441 -4.28 -28.77 13.08
C GLY A 441 -4.21 -27.41 12.46
N ALA A 442 -5.00 -27.18 11.37
CA ALA A 442 -5.02 -25.99 10.54
C ALA A 442 -3.72 -25.78 9.71
N GLU A 443 -3.00 -26.85 9.44
CA GLU A 443 -1.86 -26.83 8.55
C GLU A 443 -2.31 -26.72 7.08
N THR A 444 -1.57 -25.96 6.29
CA THR A 444 -1.76 -25.89 4.83
C THR A 444 -0.55 -26.51 4.14
N LEU A 445 -0.80 -27.60 3.40
CA LEU A 445 0.18 -28.20 2.51
C LEU A 445 -0.01 -27.62 1.11
N GLY A 446 1.04 -27.04 0.55
CA GLY A 446 1.05 -26.41 -0.77
C GLY A 446 2.06 -27.06 -1.70
N LEU A 447 1.69 -27.20 -2.96
CA LEU A 447 2.58 -27.54 -4.08
C LEU A 447 2.33 -26.53 -5.19
N ASN A 448 3.40 -25.91 -5.68
CA ASN A 448 3.34 -25.00 -6.82
C ASN A 448 4.38 -25.41 -7.84
N VAL A 449 3.96 -25.59 -9.09
CA VAL A 449 4.84 -25.87 -10.22
C VAL A 449 4.67 -24.76 -11.23
N TRP A 450 5.77 -24.24 -11.74
CA TRP A 450 5.75 -23.14 -12.67
C TRP A 450 6.81 -23.28 -13.75
N GLY A 451 6.53 -22.66 -14.90
CA GLY A 451 7.46 -22.58 -16.00
C GLY A 451 7.32 -21.26 -16.74
N SER A 452 8.42 -20.77 -17.28
CA SER A 452 8.44 -19.60 -18.15
C SER A 452 9.41 -19.81 -19.30
N TYR A 453 9.04 -19.26 -20.45
CA TYR A 453 9.88 -19.20 -21.61
C TYR A 453 10.11 -17.72 -21.95
N GLU A 454 11.35 -17.33 -22.17
CA GLU A 454 11.73 -15.96 -22.35
C GLU A 454 12.65 -15.82 -23.55
N TRP A 455 12.39 -14.82 -24.39
CA TRP A 455 13.29 -14.43 -25.47
C TRP A 455 13.81 -13.00 -25.26
N GLN A 456 15.02 -12.74 -25.68
CA GLN A 456 15.63 -11.42 -25.60
C GLN A 456 15.22 -10.58 -26.82
N THR A 457 14.69 -9.39 -26.57
CA THR A 457 14.35 -8.39 -27.61
C THR A 457 15.44 -7.32 -27.68
N GLY A 458 15.77 -6.82 -28.89
CA GLY A 458 16.63 -5.64 -29.07
C GLY A 458 18.14 -5.86 -29.17
N ALA A 459 18.63 -7.08 -29.25
CA ALA A 459 20.05 -7.35 -29.55
C ALA A 459 20.26 -7.66 -31.04
N HIS A 460 20.60 -6.67 -31.83
CA HIS A 460 21.21 -6.92 -33.14
C HIS A 460 22.65 -7.44 -32.90
N VAL A 461 22.81 -8.73 -32.88
CA VAL A 461 24.12 -9.39 -33.03
C VAL A 461 24.21 -9.83 -34.47
N GLU A 462 25.12 -9.22 -35.24
CA GLU A 462 25.42 -9.61 -36.62
C GLU A 462 25.64 -11.14 -36.69
N GLY A 463 24.90 -11.79 -37.56
CA GLY A 463 25.11 -13.19 -37.96
C GLY A 463 24.24 -14.26 -37.30
N ARG A 464 23.14 -13.97 -36.65
CA ARG A 464 22.24 -15.03 -36.12
C ARG A 464 20.75 -14.72 -36.20
N ASN A 465 20.04 -15.63 -36.83
CA ASN A 465 18.64 -15.94 -36.56
C ASN A 465 18.52 -16.48 -35.12
N SER A 466 18.36 -15.64 -34.13
CA SER A 466 18.28 -16.13 -32.77
C SER A 466 17.23 -15.39 -31.95
N LEU A 467 16.07 -15.97 -31.93
CA LEU A 467 15.30 -16.07 -30.72
C LEU A 467 16.17 -16.80 -29.70
N ILE A 468 16.90 -16.08 -28.84
CA ILE A 468 17.69 -16.70 -27.77
C ILE A 468 16.70 -17.24 -26.75
N ASN A 469 16.49 -18.54 -26.78
CA ASN A 469 15.49 -19.25 -26.00
C ASN A 469 16.05 -19.46 -24.58
N SER A 470 15.57 -18.70 -23.63
CA SER A 470 15.78 -18.95 -22.21
C SER A 470 14.52 -19.54 -21.63
N TYR A 471 14.64 -20.56 -20.82
CA TYR A 471 13.52 -21.13 -20.09
C TYR A 471 13.89 -21.34 -18.63
N GLU A 472 12.85 -21.28 -17.82
CA GLU A 472 12.97 -21.40 -16.37
C GLU A 472 11.75 -22.20 -15.89
N TYR A 473 11.95 -23.25 -15.11
CA TYR A 473 10.88 -23.99 -14.46
C TYR A 473 11.30 -24.39 -13.05
N GLY A 474 10.30 -24.60 -12.21
CA GLY A 474 10.55 -24.98 -10.84
C GLY A 474 9.32 -25.54 -10.15
N ALA A 475 9.58 -26.09 -8.99
CA ALA A 475 8.57 -26.61 -8.07
C ALA A 475 8.87 -26.13 -6.65
N THR A 476 7.82 -25.79 -5.92
CA THR A 476 7.88 -25.40 -4.51
C THR A 476 6.88 -26.24 -3.73
N ALA A 477 7.34 -26.97 -2.71
CA ALA A 477 6.50 -27.63 -1.73
C ALA A 477 6.56 -26.86 -0.41
N SER A 478 5.41 -26.61 0.22
CA SER A 478 5.34 -25.83 1.45
C SER A 478 4.39 -26.48 2.47
N LEU A 479 4.75 -26.35 3.74
CA LEU A 479 3.92 -26.74 4.88
C LEU A 479 3.83 -25.56 5.85
N SER A 480 2.67 -24.93 5.91
CA SER A 480 2.43 -23.74 6.73
C SER A 480 1.58 -24.06 7.95
N TYR A 481 1.98 -23.55 9.10
CA TYR A 481 1.24 -23.59 10.36
C TYR A 481 0.81 -22.18 10.77
N PRO A 482 -0.45 -21.94 11.16
CA PRO A 482 -0.92 -20.63 11.62
C PRO A 482 -0.52 -20.36 13.09
N LYS A 483 0.67 -20.77 13.48
CA LYS A 483 1.26 -20.58 14.80
C LYS A 483 2.77 -20.61 14.74
N LEU A 484 3.41 -20.09 15.78
CA LEU A 484 4.86 -20.21 15.93
C LEU A 484 5.21 -21.60 16.46
N MET A 485 6.00 -22.35 15.69
CA MET A 485 6.53 -23.66 16.07
C MET A 485 8.02 -23.54 16.44
N MET A 486 8.31 -22.87 17.54
CA MET A 486 9.66 -22.61 18.02
C MET A 486 9.86 -23.28 19.39
N PHE A 487 10.85 -24.15 19.52
CA PHE A 487 11.12 -24.87 20.76
C PHE A 487 11.36 -23.89 21.92
N GLY A 488 10.61 -24.05 23.02
CA GLY A 488 10.83 -23.33 24.28
C GLY A 488 10.34 -21.91 24.36
N LEU A 489 9.80 -21.32 23.28
CA LEU A 489 9.43 -19.90 23.19
C LEU A 489 7.93 -19.60 23.19
N GLU A 490 7.06 -20.56 23.50
CA GLU A 490 5.62 -20.31 23.64
C GLU A 490 5.29 -19.43 24.87
N LYS A 491 5.76 -18.19 24.91
CA LYS A 491 5.37 -17.24 25.97
C LYS A 491 3.95 -16.72 25.72
N LYS A 492 3.12 -16.65 26.77
CA LYS A 492 1.75 -16.10 26.77
C LYS A 492 1.66 -14.73 26.05
N ARG A 493 2.73 -13.93 26.08
CA ARG A 493 2.84 -12.61 25.45
C ARG A 493 2.73 -12.65 23.94
N TRP A 494 3.18 -13.71 23.25
CA TRP A 494 3.22 -13.80 21.79
C TRP A 494 1.96 -14.43 21.19
N ARG A 495 1.11 -15.02 22.01
CA ARG A 495 -0.18 -15.57 21.55
C ARG A 495 -1.09 -14.54 20.89
N ARG A 496 -1.02 -13.26 21.29
CA ARG A 496 -1.82 -12.18 20.71
C ARG A 496 -1.29 -11.68 19.35
N LEU A 497 -0.06 -12.04 18.97
CA LEU A 497 0.52 -11.66 17.71
C LEU A 497 0.06 -12.62 16.61
N ILE A 498 -0.19 -12.10 15.41
CA ILE A 498 -0.36 -12.93 14.22
C ILE A 498 0.98 -13.63 14.00
N SER A 499 0.96 -14.95 13.93
CA SER A 499 2.18 -15.73 13.82
C SER A 499 1.98 -16.91 12.88
N SER A 500 2.99 -17.22 12.08
CA SER A 500 3.01 -18.40 11.23
C SER A 500 4.41 -19.01 11.19
N THR A 501 4.45 -20.30 10.89
CA THR A 501 5.67 -21.04 10.58
C THR A 501 5.48 -21.68 9.23
N ASN A 502 6.42 -21.47 8.31
CA ASN A 502 6.41 -22.06 6.98
C ASN A 502 7.69 -22.88 6.77
N PHE A 503 7.52 -24.16 6.46
CA PHE A 503 8.57 -25.05 5.97
C PHE A 503 8.45 -25.08 4.45
N GLN A 504 9.56 -24.87 3.74
CA GLN A 504 9.54 -24.78 2.29
C GLN A 504 10.71 -25.57 1.70
N LEU A 505 10.40 -26.26 0.63
CA LEU A 505 11.36 -26.93 -0.26
C LEU A 505 11.14 -26.40 -1.66
N ASP A 506 12.19 -26.02 -2.35
CA ASP A 506 12.17 -25.53 -3.72
C ASP A 506 13.23 -26.18 -4.56
N ALA A 507 12.87 -26.43 -5.82
CA ALA A 507 13.76 -26.84 -6.87
C ALA A 507 13.50 -25.96 -8.09
N LYS A 508 14.57 -25.48 -8.70
CA LYS A 508 14.50 -24.53 -9.82
C LYS A 508 15.56 -24.89 -10.83
N TRP A 509 15.16 -24.93 -12.11
CA TRP A 509 16.04 -25.05 -13.26
C TRP A 509 15.97 -23.79 -14.08
N VAL A 510 17.13 -23.21 -14.40
CA VAL A 510 17.26 -22.05 -15.27
C VAL A 510 18.20 -22.41 -16.41
N ASN A 511 17.70 -22.32 -17.64
CA ASN A 511 18.53 -22.39 -18.82
C ASN A 511 18.62 -21.00 -19.46
N ARG A 512 19.81 -20.50 -19.62
CA ARG A 512 20.11 -19.29 -20.40
C ARG A 512 20.83 -19.73 -21.68
N ALA A 513 20.07 -19.83 -22.75
CA ALA A 513 20.56 -20.31 -24.05
C ALA A 513 21.81 -19.54 -24.44
N ASN A 514 22.82 -20.23 -24.93
CA ASN A 514 24.18 -19.76 -25.28
C ASN A 514 25.04 -19.26 -24.07
N TYR A 515 24.61 -19.51 -22.82
CA TYR A 515 25.35 -19.15 -21.62
C TYR A 515 25.56 -20.34 -20.68
N PHE A 516 24.52 -20.67 -19.92
CA PHE A 516 24.62 -21.68 -18.89
C PHE A 516 23.27 -22.33 -18.57
N GLY A 517 23.34 -23.55 -18.04
CA GLY A 517 22.27 -24.22 -17.35
C GLY A 517 22.59 -24.33 -15.86
N ARG A 518 21.66 -23.91 -15.01
CA ARG A 518 21.81 -23.91 -13.54
C ARG A 518 20.62 -24.57 -12.87
N VAL A 519 20.90 -25.42 -11.87
CA VAL A 519 19.90 -25.97 -10.97
C VAL A 519 20.10 -25.37 -9.59
N SER A 520 19.00 -25.07 -8.91
CA SER A 520 19.04 -24.64 -7.53
C SER A 520 18.06 -25.47 -6.71
N PHE A 521 18.52 -25.98 -5.56
CA PHE A 521 17.68 -26.63 -4.56
C PHE A 521 17.67 -25.76 -3.30
N GLY A 522 16.51 -25.64 -2.67
CA GLY A 522 16.35 -24.86 -1.46
C GLY A 522 15.55 -25.60 -0.38
N ALA A 523 15.91 -25.35 0.88
CA ALA A 523 15.13 -25.76 2.05
C ALA A 523 15.15 -24.64 3.07
N SER A 524 13.99 -24.22 3.55
CA SER A 524 13.93 -23.13 4.53
C SER A 524 12.84 -23.31 5.58
N ILE A 525 13.05 -22.68 6.74
CA ILE A 525 12.09 -22.52 7.82
C ILE A 525 11.89 -21.03 8.02
N ASN A 526 10.66 -20.54 7.90
CA ASN A 526 10.35 -19.12 8.00
C ASN A 526 9.33 -18.90 9.11
N TYR A 527 9.67 -18.04 10.08
CA TYR A 527 8.78 -17.58 11.13
C TYR A 527 8.32 -16.15 10.82
N THR A 528 7.03 -15.92 10.90
CA THR A 528 6.44 -14.59 10.79
C THR A 528 5.76 -14.23 12.10
N LEU A 529 6.02 -13.01 12.60
CA LEU A 529 5.37 -12.43 13.76
C LEU A 529 4.92 -11.03 13.41
N GLN A 530 3.61 -10.74 13.57
CA GLN A 530 3.06 -9.44 13.22
C GLN A 530 2.23 -8.87 14.38
N LYS A 531 2.52 -7.63 14.74
CA LYS A 531 1.79 -6.86 15.74
C LYS A 531 0.94 -5.78 15.07
N GLY A 532 -0.35 -6.08 14.91
CA GLY A 532 -1.26 -5.21 14.16
C GLY A 532 -0.80 -5.03 12.71
N LYS A 533 -1.05 -3.85 12.14
CA LYS A 533 -0.58 -3.49 10.78
C LYS A 533 0.80 -2.81 10.77
N ASN A 534 1.34 -2.52 11.95
CA ASN A 534 2.47 -1.60 12.10
C ASN A 534 3.83 -2.27 12.17
N ILE A 535 3.92 -3.45 12.76
CA ILE A 535 5.20 -4.12 13.01
C ILE A 535 5.12 -5.55 12.52
N LYS A 536 6.05 -5.94 11.66
CA LYS A 536 6.22 -7.31 11.18
C LYS A 536 7.68 -7.74 11.36
N HIS A 537 7.88 -8.91 11.92
CA HIS A 537 9.15 -9.60 12.04
C HIS A 537 9.08 -10.87 11.21
N GLU A 538 10.05 -11.09 10.36
CA GLU A 538 10.22 -12.32 9.58
C GLU A 538 11.61 -12.86 9.92
N PHE A 539 11.67 -14.08 10.40
CA PHE A 539 12.91 -14.73 10.81
C PHE A 539 13.03 -16.11 10.19
N SER A 540 14.09 -16.32 9.44
CA SER A 540 14.46 -17.60 8.86
C SER A 540 15.71 -18.11 9.57
N PRO A 541 15.59 -18.94 10.60
CA PRO A 541 16.75 -19.44 11.34
C PRO A 541 17.55 -20.46 10.53
N PHE A 542 16.95 -21.02 9.50
CA PHE A 542 17.59 -21.97 8.62
C PHE A 542 17.07 -21.76 7.21
N SER A 543 17.99 -21.49 6.30
CA SER A 543 17.77 -21.48 4.86
C SER A 543 19.02 -22.04 4.19
N LEU A 544 18.88 -23.14 3.50
CA LEU A 544 19.93 -23.76 2.72
C LEU A 544 19.58 -23.63 1.25
N SER A 545 20.45 -23.06 0.46
CA SER A 545 20.39 -23.08 -0.99
C SER A 545 21.63 -23.80 -1.53
N TYR A 546 21.41 -24.69 -2.48
CA TYR A 546 22.46 -25.33 -3.24
C TYR A 546 22.32 -24.97 -4.70
N ASP A 547 23.29 -24.28 -5.22
CA ASP A 547 23.35 -23.84 -6.61
C ASP A 547 24.37 -24.68 -7.36
N LEU A 548 23.96 -25.29 -8.49
CA LEU A 548 24.76 -26.18 -9.31
C LEU A 548 24.75 -25.68 -10.76
N LEU A 549 25.93 -25.40 -11.29
CA LEU A 549 26.15 -25.04 -12.70
C LEU A 549 26.34 -26.35 -13.49
N LEU A 550 25.31 -26.78 -14.25
CA LEU A 550 25.34 -28.04 -14.97
C LEU A 550 26.06 -27.97 -16.31
N ASN A 551 25.82 -26.91 -17.05
CA ASN A 551 26.42 -26.71 -18.38
C ASN A 551 26.82 -25.27 -18.52
N SER A 552 28.01 -25.05 -19.12
CA SER A 552 28.49 -23.75 -19.57
C SER A 552 28.89 -23.83 -21.04
N THR A 553 28.88 -22.69 -21.74
CA THR A 553 29.39 -22.59 -23.09
C THR A 553 30.80 -22.05 -23.05
N GLU A 554 31.67 -22.39 -24.03
CA GLU A 554 33.06 -21.90 -24.14
C GLU A 554 33.08 -20.36 -24.04
N ARG A 555 32.08 -19.70 -24.58
CA ARG A 555 31.94 -18.23 -24.51
C ARG A 555 31.65 -17.76 -23.10
N PHE A 556 30.83 -18.43 -22.36
CA PHE A 556 30.58 -18.11 -20.96
C PHE A 556 31.80 -18.43 -20.09
N ASP A 557 32.46 -19.54 -20.35
CA ASP A 557 33.68 -19.92 -19.63
C ASP A 557 34.80 -18.91 -19.84
N SER A 558 34.94 -18.34 -21.04
CA SER A 558 35.91 -17.28 -21.28
C SER A 558 35.60 -15.99 -20.49
N ILE A 559 34.33 -15.64 -20.32
CA ILE A 559 33.88 -14.47 -19.52
C ILE A 559 34.17 -14.68 -18.03
N ILE A 560 33.82 -15.83 -17.49
CA ILE A 560 34.03 -16.13 -16.06
C ILE A 560 35.51 -16.32 -15.74
N THR A 561 36.30 -16.87 -16.67
CA THR A 561 37.73 -17.00 -16.50
C THR A 561 38.44 -15.64 -16.52
N ALA A 562 37.95 -14.70 -17.32
CA ALA A 562 38.47 -13.34 -17.34
C ALA A 562 38.10 -12.54 -16.07
N ASN A 563 37.06 -12.96 -15.31
CA ASN A 563 36.63 -12.30 -14.09
C ASN A 563 36.54 -13.30 -12.91
N PRO A 564 37.61 -13.48 -12.12
CA PRO A 564 37.64 -14.42 -11.00
C PRO A 564 36.54 -14.20 -9.97
N ALA A 565 36.10 -12.95 -9.71
CA ALA A 565 35.03 -12.66 -8.77
C ALA A 565 33.68 -13.17 -9.31
N LEU A 566 33.44 -13.03 -10.61
CA LEU A 566 32.26 -13.57 -11.25
C LEU A 566 32.28 -15.11 -11.23
N TYR A 567 33.39 -15.72 -11.52
CA TYR A 567 33.58 -17.18 -11.40
C TYR A 567 33.19 -17.69 -10.00
N ILE A 568 33.72 -17.07 -8.94
CA ILE A 568 33.42 -17.46 -7.56
C ILE A 568 31.93 -17.27 -7.25
N SER A 569 31.31 -16.21 -7.75
CA SER A 569 29.89 -15.93 -7.49
C SER A 569 28.92 -16.86 -8.23
N MET A 570 29.38 -17.50 -9.30
CA MET A 570 28.57 -18.36 -10.17
C MET A 570 28.88 -19.86 -10.00
N ARG A 571 29.97 -20.21 -9.35
CA ARG A 571 30.36 -21.62 -9.13
C ARG A 571 29.36 -22.38 -8.27
N ASP A 572 29.46 -23.67 -8.28
CA ASP A 572 28.74 -24.57 -7.39
C ASP A 572 29.03 -24.22 -5.94
N GLN A 573 28.00 -24.01 -5.16
CA GLN A 573 28.15 -23.66 -3.77
C GLN A 573 26.90 -23.90 -2.93
N PHE A 574 27.13 -24.20 -1.67
CA PHE A 574 26.09 -24.11 -0.65
C PHE A 574 26.00 -22.70 -0.06
N VAL A 575 24.79 -22.27 0.24
CA VAL A 575 24.51 -21.02 0.95
C VAL A 575 23.66 -21.33 2.18
N PRO A 576 24.28 -21.88 3.26
CA PRO A 576 23.61 -22.06 4.54
C PRO A 576 23.47 -20.68 5.20
N SER A 577 22.23 -20.19 5.36
CA SER A 577 22.02 -18.81 5.81
C SER A 577 20.95 -18.70 6.88
N MET A 578 21.03 -17.64 7.68
CA MET A 578 19.97 -17.12 8.52
C MET A 578 19.58 -15.71 8.04
N GLU A 579 18.30 -15.41 8.09
CA GLU A 579 17.79 -14.13 7.62
C GLU A 579 16.76 -13.58 8.61
N TYR A 580 16.87 -12.28 8.88
CA TYR A 580 15.91 -11.55 9.69
C TYR A 580 15.47 -10.27 8.99
N THR A 581 14.16 -10.10 8.80
CA THR A 581 13.57 -8.89 8.25
C THR A 581 12.66 -8.24 9.27
N PHE A 582 12.91 -6.98 9.55
CA PHE A 582 12.08 -6.10 10.35
C PHE A 582 11.37 -5.11 9.46
N THR A 583 10.03 -5.04 9.53
CA THR A 583 9.23 -4.04 8.84
C THR A 583 8.42 -3.25 9.86
N TRP A 584 8.59 -1.93 9.83
CA TRP A 584 7.81 -1.00 10.61
C TRP A 584 7.05 -0.06 9.68
N THR A 585 5.74 0.06 9.88
CA THR A 585 4.87 0.96 9.10
C THR A 585 4.12 1.87 10.07
N LYS A 586 4.14 3.16 9.79
CA LYS A 586 3.39 4.16 10.54
C LYS A 586 2.56 5.01 9.59
N GLU A 587 1.26 4.96 9.80
CA GLU A 587 0.30 5.77 9.07
C GLU A 587 -0.28 6.84 10.01
N LYS A 588 -0.19 8.09 9.58
CA LYS A 588 -0.79 9.26 10.24
C LYS A 588 -1.32 10.18 9.16
N GLU A 589 -2.59 10.58 9.26
CA GLU A 589 -3.28 11.54 8.39
C GLU A 589 -2.68 11.74 6.96
N LYS A 590 -1.53 12.42 6.88
CA LYS A 590 -0.83 12.76 5.63
C LYS A 590 0.45 11.96 5.39
N HIS A 591 0.89 11.16 6.35
CA HIS A 591 2.18 10.48 6.30
C HIS A 591 2.01 8.97 6.36
N LEU A 592 2.48 8.27 5.35
CA LEU A 592 2.71 6.83 5.39
C LEU A 592 4.23 6.59 5.34
N GLN A 593 4.77 6.05 6.40
CA GLN A 593 6.20 5.76 6.55
C GLN A 593 6.39 4.26 6.70
N THR A 594 7.33 3.69 5.97
CA THR A 594 7.72 2.29 6.12
C THR A 594 9.24 2.19 6.18
N LEU A 595 9.73 1.53 7.21
CA LEU A 595 11.13 1.15 7.36
C LEU A 595 11.22 -0.36 7.27
N LYS A 596 12.00 -0.87 6.31
CA LYS A 596 12.33 -2.29 6.19
C LYS A 596 13.83 -2.46 6.37
N VAL A 597 14.22 -3.26 7.36
CA VAL A 597 15.63 -3.62 7.63
C VAL A 597 15.75 -5.12 7.45
N ASN A 598 16.73 -5.54 6.66
CA ASN A 598 17.02 -6.94 6.40
C ASN A 598 18.48 -7.23 6.79
N LEU A 599 18.67 -8.26 7.59
CA LEU A 599 19.95 -8.82 7.96
C LEU A 599 20.00 -10.29 7.52
N LYS A 600 20.94 -10.63 6.65
CA LYS A 600 21.21 -11.99 6.23
C LYS A 600 22.67 -12.33 6.56
N GLU A 601 22.88 -13.43 7.19
CA GLU A 601 24.19 -14.02 7.36
C GLU A 601 24.24 -15.36 6.61
N ALA A 602 25.38 -15.76 6.11
CA ALA A 602 25.58 -17.05 5.47
C ALA A 602 26.92 -17.65 5.88
N GLY A 603 26.92 -18.96 6.13
CA GLY A 603 28.10 -19.77 6.41
C GLY A 603 28.78 -19.54 7.76
N ASN A 604 28.29 -18.59 8.58
CA ASN A 604 28.92 -18.30 9.89
C ASN A 604 28.66 -19.40 10.91
N VAL A 605 27.42 -19.90 10.99
CA VAL A 605 27.09 -21.04 11.85
C VAL A 605 27.89 -22.27 11.43
N THR A 606 27.96 -22.54 10.14
CA THR A 606 28.76 -23.65 9.57
C THR A 606 30.24 -23.50 9.92
N SER A 607 30.83 -22.30 9.67
CA SER A 607 32.23 -22.03 10.04
C SER A 607 32.46 -22.08 11.53
N GLY A 608 31.48 -21.73 12.37
CA GLY A 608 31.53 -21.88 13.83
C GLY A 608 31.62 -23.37 14.27
N ILE A 609 30.83 -24.23 13.62
CA ILE A 609 30.88 -25.68 13.85
C ILE A 609 32.26 -26.22 13.47
N TYR A 610 32.81 -25.80 12.31
CA TYR A 610 34.18 -26.17 11.93
C TYR A 610 35.23 -25.68 12.92
N ALA A 611 35.04 -24.49 13.50
CA ALA A 611 35.93 -23.94 14.51
C ALA A 611 35.91 -24.77 15.81
N ILE A 612 34.74 -25.26 16.26
CA ILE A 612 34.60 -26.16 17.39
C ILE A 612 35.27 -27.50 17.08
N CYS A 613 35.26 -27.97 15.82
CA CYS A 613 35.94 -29.19 15.38
C CYS A 613 37.44 -28.98 15.11
N GLY A 614 38.04 -27.85 15.50
CA GLY A 614 39.50 -27.59 15.41
C GLY A 614 39.96 -26.93 14.11
N GLN A 615 39.05 -26.58 13.19
CA GLN A 615 39.38 -25.82 11.99
C GLN A 615 39.11 -24.32 12.19
N GLY A 616 40.06 -23.46 11.85
CA GLY A 616 39.92 -22.01 12.08
C GLY A 616 38.65 -21.41 11.42
N PHE A 617 37.94 -20.54 12.16
CA PHE A 617 36.68 -19.89 11.68
C PHE A 617 36.85 -19.18 10.30
N LYS A 618 37.98 -18.51 10.12
CA LYS A 618 38.32 -17.76 8.88
C LYS A 618 39.19 -18.55 7.89
N LYS A 619 39.46 -19.84 8.19
CA LYS A 619 40.24 -20.65 7.24
C LYS A 619 39.47 -20.78 5.92
N PRO A 620 40.11 -20.49 4.76
CA PRO A 620 39.48 -20.69 3.46
C PRO A 620 39.40 -22.19 3.12
N GLU A 621 38.68 -22.49 2.02
CA GLU A 621 38.57 -23.85 1.45
C GLU A 621 37.89 -24.91 2.31
N LYS A 622 36.97 -24.47 3.16
CA LYS A 622 36.06 -25.38 3.87
C LYS A 622 34.90 -25.79 2.95
N GLU A 623 34.57 -27.05 2.98
CA GLU A 623 33.54 -27.64 2.14
C GLU A 623 32.40 -28.23 3.00
N LEU A 624 31.19 -28.14 2.52
CA LEU A 624 30.02 -28.84 3.07
C LEU A 624 29.62 -29.91 2.04
N PHE A 625 29.68 -31.17 2.43
CA PHE A 625 29.46 -32.32 1.53
C PHE A 625 30.34 -32.31 0.26
N GLY A 626 31.60 -31.90 0.35
CA GLY A 626 32.53 -31.85 -0.78
C GLY A 626 32.35 -30.66 -1.72
N VAL A 627 31.55 -29.68 -1.32
CA VAL A 627 31.29 -28.46 -2.12
C VAL A 627 31.55 -27.23 -1.24
N PRO A 628 32.22 -26.19 -1.76
CA PRO A 628 32.47 -24.96 -1.00
C PRO A 628 31.17 -24.25 -0.61
N PHE A 629 31.16 -23.58 0.52
CA PHE A 629 30.03 -22.80 0.97
C PHE A 629 30.35 -21.31 1.07
N ALA A 630 29.34 -20.47 0.80
CA ALA A 630 29.44 -19.02 0.90
C ALA A 630 29.53 -18.58 2.37
N GLN A 631 30.40 -17.60 2.68
CA GLN A 631 30.49 -16.98 3.99
C GLN A 631 30.46 -15.46 3.87
N PHE A 632 29.34 -14.83 4.31
CA PHE A 632 29.15 -13.39 4.23
C PHE A 632 28.10 -12.90 5.26
N VAL A 633 28.08 -11.58 5.45
CA VAL A 633 27.01 -10.86 6.12
C VAL A 633 26.48 -9.78 5.20
N LYS A 634 25.15 -9.69 5.06
CA LYS A 634 24.44 -8.71 4.26
C LYS A 634 23.46 -7.94 5.14
N LEU A 635 23.56 -6.63 5.14
CA LEU A 635 22.65 -5.72 5.80
C LEU A 635 22.05 -4.78 4.77
N SER A 636 20.75 -4.59 4.78
CA SER A 636 20.09 -3.58 3.98
C SER A 636 18.98 -2.89 4.75
N ALA A 637 18.79 -1.61 4.46
CA ALA A 637 17.73 -0.80 5.02
C ALA A 637 17.06 -0.01 3.90
N GLN A 638 15.72 -0.05 3.88
CA GLN A 638 14.91 0.74 2.98
C GLN A 638 13.92 1.56 3.79
N TYR A 639 13.93 2.86 3.60
CA TYR A 639 12.93 3.76 4.15
C TYR A 639 12.10 4.35 3.01
N THR A 640 10.78 4.23 3.10
CA THR A 640 9.84 4.86 2.19
C THR A 640 8.92 5.80 2.95
N HIS A 641 8.68 6.97 2.37
CA HIS A 641 7.78 7.96 2.95
C HIS A 641 6.87 8.52 1.86
N ARG A 642 5.56 8.38 2.06
CA ARG A 642 4.55 9.04 1.25
C ARG A 642 3.95 10.19 2.06
N PHE A 643 4.10 11.41 1.57
CA PHE A 643 3.49 12.61 2.11
C PHE A 643 2.34 13.05 1.21
N THR A 644 1.12 12.95 1.70
CA THR A 644 -0.10 13.36 1.00
C THR A 644 -0.25 14.88 1.11
N LEU A 645 -0.15 15.58 -0.01
CA LEU A 645 -0.32 17.04 -0.10
C LEU A 645 -1.80 17.39 -0.16
N THR A 646 -2.50 16.77 -1.11
CA THR A 646 -3.95 16.84 -1.29
C THR A 646 -4.51 15.43 -1.41
N PRO A 647 -5.82 15.21 -1.35
CA PRO A 647 -6.42 13.87 -1.56
C PRO A 647 -5.99 13.19 -2.87
N ARG A 648 -5.52 13.97 -3.86
CA ARG A 648 -5.12 13.47 -5.18
C ARG A 648 -3.67 13.72 -5.55
N SER A 649 -2.86 14.30 -4.66
CA SER A 649 -1.44 14.54 -4.91
C SER A 649 -0.57 14.16 -3.72
N CYS A 650 0.61 13.60 -3.99
CA CYS A 650 1.53 13.21 -2.94
C CYS A 650 3.00 13.29 -3.40
N ILE A 651 3.88 13.40 -2.42
CA ILE A 651 5.33 13.23 -2.60
C ILE A 651 5.70 11.86 -2.02
N GLY A 652 6.30 11.02 -2.84
CA GLY A 652 6.91 9.75 -2.45
C GLY A 652 8.42 9.91 -2.38
N THR A 653 9.03 9.37 -1.34
CA THR A 653 10.50 9.28 -1.20
C THR A 653 10.88 7.85 -0.86
N ARG A 654 11.99 7.38 -1.40
CA ARG A 654 12.64 6.13 -1.02
C ARG A 654 14.13 6.37 -0.83
N LEU A 655 14.64 5.87 0.28
CA LEU A 655 16.07 5.79 0.57
C LEU A 655 16.41 4.32 0.77
N PHE A 656 17.45 3.85 0.10
CA PHE A 656 17.96 2.49 0.24
C PHE A 656 19.45 2.53 0.50
N ALA A 657 19.90 1.79 1.49
CA ALA A 657 21.31 1.51 1.75
C ALA A 657 21.48 0.00 1.99
N GLY A 658 22.52 -0.57 1.41
CA GLY A 658 22.82 -1.98 1.60
C GLY A 658 24.30 -2.28 1.49
N VAL A 659 24.77 -3.23 2.28
CA VAL A 659 26.14 -3.72 2.27
C VAL A 659 26.14 -5.24 2.37
N VAL A 660 27.00 -5.89 1.60
CA VAL A 660 27.35 -7.29 1.74
C VAL A 660 28.88 -7.40 1.90
N TYR A 661 29.30 -8.10 2.93
CA TYR A 661 30.72 -8.28 3.21
C TYR A 661 31.05 -9.76 3.32
N SER A 662 31.89 -10.23 2.38
CA SER A 662 32.36 -11.61 2.30
C SER A 662 33.73 -11.77 2.95
N TYR A 663 33.90 -12.83 3.71
CA TYR A 663 35.12 -13.13 4.44
C TYR A 663 35.28 -14.64 4.67
N GLY A 664 36.45 -15.03 5.20
CA GLY A 664 36.73 -16.42 5.55
C GLY A 664 36.69 -17.35 4.35
N ASN A 665 35.65 -18.17 4.25
CA ASN A 665 35.54 -19.19 3.19
C ASN A 665 35.17 -18.61 1.81
N ALA A 666 34.77 -17.38 1.73
CA ALA A 666 34.39 -16.73 0.46
C ALA A 666 35.02 -15.35 0.29
N SER A 667 35.61 -15.07 -0.85
CA SER A 667 36.17 -13.75 -1.22
C SER A 667 35.08 -12.81 -1.74
N THR A 668 34.01 -13.33 -2.34
CA THR A 668 32.85 -12.61 -2.81
C THR A 668 31.55 -13.34 -2.48
N ALA A 669 30.44 -12.62 -2.41
CA ALA A 669 29.12 -13.21 -2.17
C ALA A 669 28.56 -13.88 -3.43
N PRO A 670 27.62 -14.82 -3.30
CA PRO A 670 26.87 -15.37 -4.42
C PRO A 670 26.23 -14.26 -5.25
N TYR A 671 26.18 -14.44 -6.56
CA TYR A 671 25.66 -13.46 -7.52
C TYR A 671 24.26 -12.92 -7.17
N ASN A 672 23.39 -13.78 -6.65
CA ASN A 672 22.04 -13.42 -6.23
C ASN A 672 21.99 -12.53 -4.97
N ASP A 673 23.07 -12.49 -4.21
CA ASP A 673 23.18 -11.68 -2.99
C ASP A 673 23.90 -10.33 -3.21
N LEU A 674 24.59 -10.16 -4.36
CA LEU A 674 25.18 -8.88 -4.75
C LEU A 674 24.09 -7.84 -5.12
N PHE A 675 24.43 -6.57 -4.97
CA PHE A 675 23.52 -5.47 -5.35
C PHE A 675 23.72 -5.06 -6.81
N SER A 676 22.62 -4.63 -7.43
CA SER A 676 22.63 -3.97 -8.74
C SER A 676 21.74 -2.73 -8.72
N ILE A 677 21.86 -1.88 -9.73
CA ILE A 677 21.14 -0.61 -9.82
C ILE A 677 20.66 -0.34 -11.25
N GLY A 678 19.71 0.60 -11.41
CA GLY A 678 19.07 0.96 -12.68
C GLY A 678 17.73 0.26 -12.91
N GLY A 679 16.99 0.70 -13.90
CA GLY A 679 15.69 0.15 -14.30
C GLY A 679 14.48 0.84 -13.69
N ALA A 680 13.29 0.38 -14.07
CA ALA A 680 11.99 1.00 -13.79
C ALA A 680 11.67 1.27 -12.30
N ASN A 681 12.25 0.51 -11.38
CA ASN A 681 12.02 0.62 -9.94
C ASN A 681 13.29 1.07 -9.19
N SER A 682 14.25 1.65 -9.89
CA SER A 682 15.53 2.12 -9.36
C SER A 682 15.85 3.49 -9.97
N ILE A 683 16.97 3.66 -10.65
CA ILE A 683 17.31 4.90 -11.37
C ILE A 683 16.77 4.81 -12.80
N ARG A 684 15.64 5.43 -13.05
CA ARG A 684 14.84 5.28 -14.29
C ARG A 684 15.49 5.86 -15.56
N ALA A 685 16.53 6.64 -15.39
CA ALA A 685 17.32 7.14 -16.54
C ALA A 685 18.25 6.09 -17.12
N PHE A 686 18.51 5.00 -16.41
CA PHE A 686 19.46 3.97 -16.79
C PHE A 686 18.79 2.59 -16.80
N SER A 687 19.20 1.74 -17.74
CA SER A 687 18.74 0.36 -17.79
C SER A 687 19.22 -0.43 -16.56
N ILE A 688 18.57 -1.54 -16.26
CA ILE A 688 19.00 -2.40 -15.16
C ILE A 688 20.43 -2.89 -15.42
N ARG A 689 21.30 -2.81 -14.40
CA ARG A 689 22.69 -3.23 -14.48
C ARG A 689 23.46 -2.57 -15.63
N SER A 690 23.25 -1.28 -15.86
CA SER A 690 23.97 -0.52 -16.88
C SER A 690 24.95 0.50 -16.30
N ILE A 691 25.00 0.61 -14.97
CA ILE A 691 25.85 1.53 -14.22
C ILE A 691 26.45 0.81 -13.00
N GLY A 692 27.63 1.23 -12.59
CA GLY A 692 28.41 0.66 -11.49
C GLY A 692 29.12 -0.65 -11.84
N PRO A 693 29.91 -1.20 -10.93
CA PRO A 693 30.31 -0.62 -9.64
C PRO A 693 31.19 0.64 -9.78
N GLY A 694 30.94 1.63 -8.92
CA GLY A 694 31.71 2.88 -8.93
C GLY A 694 31.70 3.57 -10.28
N SER A 695 32.90 3.89 -10.81
CA SER A 695 33.10 4.44 -12.15
C SER A 695 33.40 3.37 -13.20
N TYR A 696 33.42 2.10 -12.83
CA TYR A 696 33.63 1.01 -13.78
C TYR A 696 32.54 0.95 -14.85
N HIS A 697 32.96 0.91 -16.10
CA HIS A 697 32.07 0.75 -17.24
C HIS A 697 32.71 -0.22 -18.22
N PRO A 698 32.21 -1.43 -18.37
CA PRO A 698 32.77 -2.42 -19.30
C PRO A 698 32.54 -1.98 -20.75
N GLU A 699 33.43 -2.37 -21.63
CA GLU A 699 33.20 -2.26 -23.08
C GLU A 699 31.88 -2.95 -23.44
N ARG A 700 31.13 -2.34 -24.37
CA ARG A 700 29.80 -2.84 -24.74
C ARG A 700 29.88 -4.23 -25.35
N SER A 701 29.66 -5.21 -24.52
CA SER A 701 29.39 -6.59 -24.92
C SER A 701 28.00 -7.01 -24.50
N SER A 702 27.44 -8.04 -25.11
CA SER A 702 26.13 -8.63 -24.73
C SER A 702 26.11 -9.14 -23.27
N TYR A 703 27.24 -9.09 -22.57
CA TYR A 703 27.47 -9.66 -21.23
C TYR A 703 27.86 -8.63 -20.17
N SER A 704 28.08 -7.38 -20.58
CA SER A 704 28.52 -6.30 -19.67
C SER A 704 27.60 -6.12 -18.47
N TYR A 705 26.32 -6.48 -18.59
CA TYR A 705 25.35 -6.41 -17.47
C TYR A 705 25.62 -7.43 -16.35
N ILE A 706 26.36 -8.51 -16.61
CA ILE A 706 26.65 -9.53 -15.60
C ILE A 706 27.66 -8.98 -14.59
N ASP A 707 28.62 -8.21 -15.03
CA ASP A 707 29.70 -7.64 -14.21
C ASP A 707 29.26 -6.42 -13.38
N GLN A 708 28.12 -5.80 -13.71
CA GLN A 708 27.68 -4.56 -13.09
C GLN A 708 26.90 -4.82 -11.80
N THR A 709 27.56 -5.42 -10.82
CA THR A 709 27.08 -5.65 -9.47
C THR A 709 28.08 -5.10 -8.46
N GLY A 710 27.66 -4.88 -7.21
CA GLY A 710 28.52 -4.34 -6.15
C GLY A 710 28.16 -4.88 -4.77
N ASP A 711 29.10 -4.67 -3.85
CA ASP A 711 28.99 -5.06 -2.44
C ASP A 711 28.26 -4.03 -1.60
N PHE A 712 28.30 -2.77 -2.01
CA PHE A 712 27.66 -1.64 -1.32
C PHE A 712 26.74 -0.91 -2.30
N LYS A 713 25.55 -0.56 -1.83
CA LYS A 713 24.52 0.17 -2.62
C LYS A 713 23.95 1.33 -1.82
N LEU A 714 23.88 2.49 -2.47
CA LEU A 714 23.05 3.62 -2.02
C LEU A 714 22.13 4.05 -3.15
N GLU A 715 20.87 4.34 -2.79
CA GLU A 715 19.86 4.78 -3.75
C GLU A 715 18.89 5.72 -3.07
N ALA A 716 18.56 6.83 -3.72
CA ALA A 716 17.58 7.81 -3.30
C ALA A 716 16.62 8.12 -4.46
N ASN A 717 15.33 8.10 -4.20
CA ASN A 717 14.30 8.42 -5.17
C ASN A 717 13.32 9.42 -4.57
N LEU A 718 12.96 10.41 -5.36
CA LEU A 718 11.93 11.40 -5.02
C LEU A 718 10.96 11.49 -6.19
N GLU A 719 9.65 11.39 -5.90
CA GLU A 719 8.59 11.46 -6.92
C GLU A 719 7.45 12.31 -6.43
N TYR A 720 7.11 13.36 -7.18
CA TYR A 720 5.89 14.13 -7.01
C TYR A 720 4.82 13.62 -7.96
N ARG A 721 3.66 13.21 -7.43
CA ARG A 721 2.49 12.70 -8.15
C ARG A 721 1.36 13.72 -8.06
N PHE A 722 0.77 14.05 -9.21
CA PHE A 722 -0.28 15.07 -9.31
C PHE A 722 -1.36 14.64 -10.31
N PRO A 723 -2.62 15.05 -10.10
CA PRO A 723 -3.72 14.71 -11.02
C PRO A 723 -3.60 15.52 -12.31
N ILE A 724 -3.84 14.88 -13.46
CA ILE A 724 -3.97 15.54 -14.76
C ILE A 724 -5.45 15.64 -15.12
N ILE A 725 -6.10 14.49 -15.32
CA ILE A 725 -7.52 14.42 -15.69
C ILE A 725 -8.11 13.08 -15.22
N ALA A 726 -9.26 13.11 -14.59
CA ALA A 726 -9.94 11.91 -14.09
C ALA A 726 -8.97 10.97 -13.33
N ASN A 727 -8.75 9.74 -13.80
CA ASN A 727 -7.86 8.76 -13.23
C ASN A 727 -6.44 8.78 -13.83
N LEU A 728 -6.12 9.79 -14.64
CA LEU A 728 -4.78 9.99 -15.17
C LEU A 728 -4.00 10.96 -14.27
N TYR A 729 -2.85 10.52 -13.80
CA TYR A 729 -1.92 11.29 -12.97
C TYR A 729 -0.59 11.49 -13.69
N GLY A 730 0.01 12.63 -13.47
CA GLY A 730 1.40 12.93 -13.82
C GLY A 730 2.33 12.59 -12.67
N ALA A 731 3.59 12.34 -13.01
CA ALA A 731 4.67 12.25 -12.05
C ALA A 731 5.90 13.01 -12.56
N ALA A 732 6.60 13.67 -11.65
CA ALA A 732 7.93 14.20 -11.88
C ALA A 732 8.86 13.58 -10.84
N PHE A 733 10.05 13.18 -11.24
CA PHE A 733 10.92 12.44 -10.33
C PHE A 733 12.40 12.78 -10.51
N VAL A 734 13.15 12.48 -9.45
CA VAL A 734 14.61 12.51 -9.41
C VAL A 734 15.08 11.24 -8.73
N ASP A 735 16.01 10.55 -9.38
CA ASP A 735 16.61 9.29 -8.92
C ASP A 735 18.12 9.45 -8.88
N ALA A 736 18.75 9.05 -7.77
CA ALA A 736 20.20 9.10 -7.58
C ALA A 736 20.71 7.84 -6.88
N GLY A 737 21.92 7.42 -7.19
CA GLY A 737 22.59 6.31 -6.51
C GLY A 737 23.61 5.59 -7.34
N ASN A 738 24.24 4.59 -6.75
CA ASN A 738 25.16 3.67 -7.42
C ASN A 738 25.37 2.42 -6.57
N VAL A 739 26.12 1.46 -7.10
CA VAL A 739 26.72 0.35 -6.39
C VAL A 739 28.23 0.45 -6.42
N TRP A 740 28.93 -0.07 -5.43
CA TRP A 740 30.40 -0.04 -5.32
C TRP A 740 30.90 -1.38 -4.78
N LEU A 741 32.16 -1.67 -5.06
CA LEU A 741 32.91 -2.74 -4.42
C LEU A 741 33.52 -2.22 -3.11
N ILE A 742 33.57 -3.07 -2.08
CA ILE A 742 34.27 -2.78 -0.83
C ILE A 742 35.77 -3.06 -1.01
N LYS A 743 36.09 -4.16 -1.68
CA LYS A 743 37.46 -4.57 -1.97
C LYS A 743 37.84 -4.15 -3.38
N GLU A 744 39.12 -3.79 -3.56
CA GLU A 744 39.65 -3.50 -4.90
C GLU A 744 39.61 -4.76 -5.77
N ASN A 745 39.20 -4.59 -7.04
CA ASN A 745 39.20 -5.64 -8.05
C ASN A 745 39.90 -5.11 -9.29
N SER A 746 41.02 -5.72 -9.65
CA SER A 746 41.82 -5.34 -10.83
C SER A 746 41.05 -5.45 -12.14
N ASN A 747 40.05 -6.34 -12.21
CA ASN A 747 39.21 -6.54 -13.40
C ASN A 747 38.06 -5.51 -13.49
N GLN A 748 37.85 -4.71 -12.45
CA GLN A 748 36.83 -3.66 -12.37
C GLN A 748 37.45 -2.36 -11.86
N PRO A 749 38.40 -1.77 -12.61
CA PRO A 749 39.10 -0.56 -12.18
C PRO A 749 38.09 0.60 -11.96
N GLY A 750 38.28 1.35 -10.85
CA GLY A 750 37.31 2.40 -10.44
C GLY A 750 36.04 1.89 -9.75
N GLY A 751 35.89 0.57 -9.60
CA GLY A 751 34.70 -0.03 -8.93
C GLY A 751 34.66 0.14 -7.42
N GLN A 752 35.83 0.36 -6.79
CA GLN A 752 35.92 0.47 -5.32
C GLN A 752 35.35 1.79 -4.81
N LEU A 753 34.68 1.71 -3.66
CA LEU A 753 34.18 2.88 -2.94
C LEU A 753 35.34 3.73 -2.41
N LYS A 754 35.53 4.92 -2.99
CA LYS A 754 36.47 5.94 -2.52
C LYS A 754 35.72 7.20 -2.15
N MET A 755 35.85 7.63 -0.90
CA MET A 755 35.09 8.81 -0.41
C MET A 755 35.46 10.11 -1.11
N SER A 756 36.70 10.23 -1.60
CA SER A 756 37.16 11.37 -2.40
C SER A 756 36.48 11.50 -3.76
N GLU A 757 36.02 10.38 -4.32
CA GLU A 757 35.35 10.30 -5.64
C GLU A 757 33.85 10.04 -5.54
N PHE A 758 33.34 9.93 -4.31
CA PHE A 758 31.94 9.52 -4.06
C PHE A 758 30.91 10.33 -4.87
N GLY A 759 31.01 11.66 -4.85
CA GLY A 759 30.10 12.53 -5.60
C GLY A 759 30.15 12.37 -7.11
N LYS A 760 31.34 12.00 -7.66
CA LYS A 760 31.53 11.77 -9.10
C LYS A 760 31.01 10.41 -9.54
N THR A 761 30.89 9.47 -8.62
CA THR A 761 30.43 8.12 -8.91
C THR A 761 28.94 7.92 -8.64
N ILE A 762 28.19 8.95 -8.26
CA ILE A 762 26.73 8.87 -8.11
C ILE A 762 26.07 9.12 -9.47
N ALA A 763 25.35 8.14 -9.98
CA ALA A 763 24.45 8.34 -11.12
C ALA A 763 23.26 9.21 -10.71
N LEU A 764 22.89 10.16 -11.57
CA LEU A 764 21.74 11.05 -11.36
C LEU A 764 20.85 11.04 -12.61
N GLY A 765 19.57 10.89 -12.40
CA GLY A 765 18.55 11.00 -13.43
C GLY A 765 17.33 11.74 -12.94
N THR A 766 16.64 12.38 -13.85
CA THR A 766 15.34 12.99 -13.62
C THR A 766 14.33 12.45 -14.63
N GLY A 767 13.09 12.87 -14.57
CA GLY A 767 12.14 12.48 -15.60
C GLY A 767 10.70 12.80 -15.23
N VAL A 768 9.84 12.45 -16.19
CA VAL A 768 8.39 12.59 -16.07
C VAL A 768 7.72 11.27 -16.35
N GLY A 769 6.52 11.09 -15.83
CA GLY A 769 5.78 9.86 -16.05
C GLY A 769 4.27 10.07 -16.02
N LEU A 770 3.58 9.10 -16.61
CA LEU A 770 2.13 9.00 -16.57
C LEU A 770 1.71 7.80 -15.74
N ARG A 771 0.61 7.97 -15.00
CA ARG A 771 0.00 6.96 -14.13
C ARG A 771 -1.48 6.90 -14.47
N TYR A 772 -1.93 5.78 -14.99
CA TYR A 772 -3.36 5.56 -15.23
C TYR A 772 -3.90 4.58 -14.20
N ASP A 773 -4.70 5.11 -13.28
CA ASP A 773 -5.27 4.35 -12.17
C ASP A 773 -6.58 3.71 -12.61
N LEU A 774 -6.64 2.37 -12.60
CA LEU A 774 -7.79 1.56 -12.94
C LEU A 774 -8.50 1.00 -11.68
N ASP A 775 -8.27 1.57 -10.51
CA ASP A 775 -8.71 1.15 -9.17
C ASP A 775 -8.07 -0.16 -8.70
N PHE A 776 -8.04 -1.21 -9.53
CA PHE A 776 -7.42 -2.51 -9.21
C PHE A 776 -5.95 -2.63 -9.64
N LEU A 777 -5.48 -1.76 -10.54
CA LEU A 777 -4.08 -1.68 -10.96
C LEU A 777 -3.75 -0.27 -11.50
N VAL A 778 -2.48 0.10 -11.44
CA VAL A 778 -1.95 1.36 -12.01
C VAL A 778 -1.03 1.02 -13.18
N LEU A 779 -1.37 1.50 -14.38
CA LEU A 779 -0.46 1.46 -15.53
C LEU A 779 0.48 2.65 -15.46
N ARG A 780 1.77 2.39 -15.59
CA ARG A 780 2.83 3.37 -15.45
C ARG A 780 3.69 3.44 -16.72
N PHE A 781 3.88 4.64 -17.21
CA PHE A 781 4.86 4.94 -18.25
C PHE A 781 5.80 6.04 -17.75
N ASP A 782 7.11 5.77 -17.73
CA ASP A 782 8.14 6.70 -17.29
C ASP A 782 9.10 7.02 -18.43
N LEU A 783 9.43 8.30 -18.57
CA LEU A 783 10.50 8.82 -19.39
C LEU A 783 11.58 9.37 -18.46
N GLY A 784 12.65 8.61 -18.27
CA GLY A 784 13.84 9.01 -17.55
C GLY A 784 14.82 9.77 -18.44
N ILE A 785 15.49 10.76 -17.86
CA ILE A 785 16.51 11.59 -18.50
C ILE A 785 17.77 11.53 -17.64
N GLY A 786 18.85 10.94 -18.17
CA GLY A 786 20.15 10.89 -17.49
C GLY A 786 20.78 12.29 -17.41
N ILE A 787 21.19 12.65 -16.22
CA ILE A 787 21.94 13.90 -15.96
C ILE A 787 23.42 13.57 -15.80
N HIS A 788 23.74 12.59 -14.96
CA HIS A 788 25.11 12.21 -14.68
C HIS A 788 25.29 10.69 -14.72
N ALA A 789 26.18 10.23 -15.59
CA ALA A 789 26.68 8.86 -15.61
C ALA A 789 27.91 8.75 -14.69
N PRO A 790 28.03 7.69 -13.87
CA PRO A 790 29.10 7.56 -12.89
C PRO A 790 30.47 7.21 -13.50
N TYR A 791 30.54 7.10 -14.81
CA TYR A 791 31.75 6.73 -15.58
C TYR A 791 32.11 7.81 -16.60
N ASP A 792 33.33 7.72 -17.14
CA ASP A 792 33.78 8.65 -18.18
C ASP A 792 33.01 8.44 -19.49
N THR A 793 32.39 9.48 -19.97
CA THR A 793 31.65 9.51 -21.24
C THR A 793 32.36 10.29 -22.34
N GLY A 794 33.59 10.81 -22.05
CA GLY A 794 34.30 11.72 -22.90
C GLY A 794 33.82 13.19 -22.84
N LYS A 795 32.85 13.50 -21.96
CA LYS A 795 32.38 14.87 -21.72
C LYS A 795 32.83 15.38 -20.35
N THR A 796 33.27 16.62 -20.31
CA THR A 796 33.61 17.34 -19.09
C THR A 796 32.38 17.99 -18.47
N GLY A 797 32.41 18.16 -17.14
CA GLY A 797 31.31 18.76 -16.36
C GLY A 797 30.38 17.76 -15.70
N TYR A 798 29.48 18.25 -14.83
CA TYR A 798 28.56 17.38 -14.09
C TYR A 798 27.51 16.74 -15.01
N TYR A 799 26.97 17.49 -15.98
CA TYR A 799 26.16 16.91 -17.06
C TYR A 799 27.10 16.28 -18.11
N ASN A 800 27.30 14.98 -17.96
CA ASN A 800 28.25 14.24 -18.78
C ASN A 800 27.62 13.30 -19.82
N MET A 801 26.32 13.39 -20.08
CA MET A 801 25.67 12.55 -21.10
C MET A 801 26.12 12.92 -22.51
N THR A 802 26.49 11.91 -23.33
CA THR A 802 27.05 12.12 -24.66
C THR A 802 26.10 12.81 -25.64
N SER A 803 24.80 12.49 -25.56
CA SER A 803 23.75 13.17 -26.32
C SER A 803 22.42 13.06 -25.57
N PHE A 804 21.48 13.98 -25.85
CA PHE A 804 20.15 13.94 -25.23
C PHE A 804 19.41 12.63 -25.55
N GLY A 805 19.46 12.13 -26.78
CA GLY A 805 18.83 10.87 -27.18
C GLY A 805 19.36 9.65 -26.40
N LYS A 806 20.66 9.63 -26.11
CA LYS A 806 21.27 8.54 -25.31
C LYS A 806 21.02 8.67 -23.81
N SER A 807 20.56 9.84 -23.33
CA SER A 807 20.18 10.03 -21.94
C SER A 807 18.76 9.54 -21.64
N LEU A 808 17.97 9.17 -22.65
CA LEU A 808 16.56 8.81 -22.46
C LEU A 808 16.40 7.33 -22.09
N GLY A 809 15.68 7.08 -21.00
CA GLY A 809 15.23 5.75 -20.57
C GLY A 809 13.71 5.66 -20.61
N TYR A 810 13.17 4.66 -21.28
CA TYR A 810 11.73 4.44 -21.41
C TYR A 810 11.34 3.21 -20.58
N HIS A 811 10.35 3.37 -19.70
CA HIS A 811 9.87 2.25 -18.88
C HIS A 811 8.35 2.19 -18.91
N PHE A 812 7.84 1.00 -19.24
CA PHE A 812 6.44 0.63 -19.00
C PHE A 812 6.41 -0.33 -17.82
N ALA A 813 5.54 -0.09 -16.84
CA ALA A 813 5.44 -0.92 -15.65
C ALA A 813 4.03 -0.90 -15.08
N ILE A 814 3.76 -1.82 -14.16
CA ILE A 814 2.50 -1.91 -13.42
C ILE A 814 2.78 -1.58 -11.95
N GLY A 815 1.94 -0.75 -11.36
CA GLY A 815 2.10 -0.28 -9.97
C GLY A 815 3.04 0.92 -9.83
N TYR A 816 3.18 1.41 -8.60
CA TYR A 816 4.11 2.48 -8.25
C TYR A 816 5.54 1.94 -8.08
N PRO A 817 6.59 2.75 -8.28
CA PRO A 817 7.97 2.28 -8.16
C PRO A 817 8.39 2.00 -6.71
N PHE A 818 7.71 2.63 -5.73
CA PHE A 818 7.91 2.46 -4.28
C PHE A 818 6.71 3.01 -3.50
#